data_a9e072fc65a9a5489215893f2ebf3467
#
_entry.id   a9e072fc65a9a5489215893f2ebf3467
#
_cell.length_a   1.000
_cell.length_b   1.000
_cell.length_c   1.000
_cell.angle_alpha   90.00
_cell.angle_beta   90.00
_cell.angle_gamma   90.00
#
_symmetry.space_group_name_H-M   'P 1'
#
loop_
_entity.id
_entity.type
_entity.pdbx_description
1 polymer ?
#
loop_
_entity_poly.entity_id
_entity_poly.type
_entity_poly.pdbx_seq_one_letter_code
_entity_poly.pdbx_strand_id
1 'polypeptide(L)'
;MNRLMTFDKYRVFETEFAGRPLKVETGKMTQLANGACLVHYGDTTVHVAVTASPKPREGVDFFPLSVDYEEKMYAVGKIPGAYLKREGRPSEKAILTSRVIDRPIRPLFDKSMRNDVSIVCTVMSVDLDCSPEITAMIGASIAISISDVPWNGPISGCSVGMIDGEYIINPTEAQRAVSKMTTTVASTSTRIAMIEAGADCVTDDEMYNAIMAGHEANQKIIKFIEGIKAEIGKPKFEFASLEPDHDMFEAIKAFAEEDVKVALDTDDKTVRDERLKPIYEAVHAKFDEIYPDSEALIDECLYKTQKFIVRRWLLDEQKRVDGRGMDDIRPLAAEVSVLPRVHGSGLFTRGQTQVLTIATLGPVSDKQLLDGIDGETEKRYIHHYNFPSYSVGETKPSRGPGRREIGHGALAERALVPVIPPVEEFPYALRLVSEVLSSNGSTSQGSICGSTLALMDAGVPIKAPVAGISCGLITEGERWMTMVDIQGLEDFFGDMDFKVAGTKDGITAIQMDLKISGLTPEMIKEALAKTHKARNYILDEVMLKAIPEPRKELSPYAPKMYTTTIPAEKISEVIGKSGKVIKEIQAECEVKVDIEEDGDYAKVFVSGIDADKCNRAIEIIKTIAIDPEPGAMYLGKVTRLMDFGAFVEIAPGKEGLVHISQLDVKRVDKVTDVVNVGDVIRVKVMEIDDKGRLNLSRRQVLIDVDGLTPENDVDTERKPRPRRPFNERRNNNRR
;
A
#
# COMPACT_ATOMS: atom_id res chain seq x y z
N MET A 1 -24.49 -52.87 8.57
CA MET A 1 -23.43 -52.51 9.54
C MET A 1 -22.85 -51.16 9.17
N ASN A 2 -22.99 -50.14 10.01
CA ASN A 2 -22.32 -48.87 9.84
C ASN A 2 -20.84 -49.10 10.13
N ARG A 3 -19.98 -49.05 9.12
CA ARG A 3 -18.52 -49.09 9.30
C ARG A 3 -18.04 -47.69 9.70
N LEU A 4 -17.32 -47.58 10.79
CA LEU A 4 -16.60 -46.37 11.14
C LEU A 4 -15.45 -46.17 10.14
N MET A 5 -15.26 -44.91 9.68
CA MET A 5 -14.18 -44.60 8.76
C MET A 5 -12.85 -44.58 9.54
N THR A 6 -11.84 -45.27 9.01
CA THR A 6 -10.45 -45.22 9.50
C THR A 6 -9.61 -44.44 8.51
N PHE A 7 -8.58 -43.72 9.01
CA PHE A 7 -7.67 -42.93 8.21
C PHE A 7 -6.29 -43.61 8.18
N ASP A 8 -6.18 -44.72 7.44
CA ASP A 8 -4.97 -45.56 7.42
C ASP A 8 -3.72 -44.82 6.85
N LYS A 9 -3.97 -43.81 6.03
CA LYS A 9 -2.93 -42.94 5.43
C LYS A 9 -2.58 -41.70 6.29
N TYR A 10 -3.20 -41.52 7.44
CA TYR A 10 -2.92 -40.38 8.31
C TYR A 10 -1.50 -40.47 8.85
N ARG A 11 -0.74 -39.40 8.66
CA ARG A 11 0.64 -39.21 9.13
C ARG A 11 0.80 -37.85 9.75
N VAL A 12 1.68 -37.76 10.72
CA VAL A 12 2.05 -36.52 11.41
C VAL A 12 3.57 -36.42 11.40
N PHE A 13 4.08 -35.27 10.99
CA PHE A 13 5.49 -34.94 10.99
C PHE A 13 5.70 -33.67 11.82
N GLU A 14 6.75 -33.64 12.63
CA GLU A 14 7.01 -32.52 13.53
C GLU A 14 8.48 -32.11 13.43
N THR A 15 8.71 -30.79 13.50
CA THR A 15 10.02 -30.16 13.61
C THR A 15 9.86 -28.82 14.32
N GLU A 16 10.96 -28.09 14.43
CA GLU A 16 10.98 -26.72 14.97
C GLU A 16 11.54 -25.77 13.92
N PHE A 17 10.90 -24.59 13.79
CA PHE A 17 11.37 -23.51 12.94
C PHE A 17 11.43 -22.19 13.71
N ALA A 18 12.62 -21.56 13.74
CA ALA A 18 12.86 -20.32 14.48
C ALA A 18 12.34 -20.36 15.94
N GLY A 19 12.63 -21.46 16.66
CA GLY A 19 12.25 -21.64 18.08
C GLY A 19 10.77 -22.00 18.33
N ARG A 20 9.98 -22.26 17.26
CA ARG A 20 8.55 -22.57 17.37
C ARG A 20 8.21 -23.92 16.71
N PRO A 21 7.23 -24.67 17.26
CA PRO A 21 6.85 -25.96 16.68
C PRO A 21 6.22 -25.81 15.31
N LEU A 22 6.67 -26.65 14.38
CA LEU A 22 6.10 -26.81 13.04
C LEU A 22 5.61 -28.25 12.90
N LYS A 23 4.29 -28.43 12.77
CA LYS A 23 3.64 -29.74 12.67
C LYS A 23 2.91 -29.85 11.33
N VAL A 24 3.01 -31.00 10.67
CA VAL A 24 2.37 -31.28 9.38
C VAL A 24 1.51 -32.52 9.51
N GLU A 25 0.23 -32.42 9.16
CA GLU A 25 -0.71 -33.52 9.11
C GLU A 25 -1.12 -33.80 7.66
N THR A 26 -1.15 -35.05 7.25
CA THR A 26 -1.56 -35.45 5.89
C THR A 26 -2.35 -36.77 5.90
N GLY A 27 -3.06 -37.08 4.79
CA GLY A 27 -3.77 -38.34 4.59
C GLY A 27 -5.13 -38.47 5.28
N LYS A 28 -5.59 -37.43 6.01
CA LYS A 28 -6.89 -37.37 6.68
C LYS A 28 -7.90 -36.51 5.94
N MET A 29 -7.48 -35.32 5.56
CA MET A 29 -8.32 -34.33 4.87
C MET A 29 -8.06 -34.35 3.37
N THR A 30 -9.04 -33.86 2.58
CA THR A 30 -8.89 -33.56 1.14
C THR A 30 -8.36 -34.74 0.30
N GLN A 31 -8.94 -35.90 0.51
CA GLN A 31 -8.51 -37.17 -0.10
C GLN A 31 -8.61 -37.22 -1.64
N LEU A 32 -9.38 -36.32 -2.26
CA LEU A 32 -9.57 -36.23 -3.71
C LEU A 32 -8.50 -35.37 -4.41
N ALA A 33 -7.73 -34.60 -3.68
CA ALA A 33 -6.63 -33.82 -4.25
C ALA A 33 -5.43 -34.71 -4.58
N ASN A 34 -4.59 -34.24 -5.52
CA ASN A 34 -3.33 -34.91 -5.86
C ASN A 34 -2.39 -34.94 -4.63
N GLY A 35 -2.33 -33.85 -3.89
CA GLY A 35 -1.63 -33.74 -2.61
C GLY A 35 -2.31 -32.74 -1.68
N ALA A 36 -2.30 -33.00 -0.37
CA ALA A 36 -2.83 -32.08 0.62
C ALA A 36 -2.16 -32.26 2.00
N CYS A 37 -2.06 -31.17 2.73
CA CYS A 37 -1.57 -31.15 4.12
C CYS A 37 -2.27 -30.06 4.94
N LEU A 38 -2.28 -30.26 6.24
CA LEU A 38 -2.62 -29.26 7.24
C LEU A 38 -1.33 -28.93 7.99
N VAL A 39 -0.90 -27.67 7.89
CA VAL A 39 0.35 -27.20 8.51
C VAL A 39 0.01 -26.33 9.69
N HIS A 40 0.62 -26.63 10.83
CA HIS A 40 0.55 -25.86 12.05
C HIS A 40 1.92 -25.25 12.34
N TYR A 41 1.99 -23.94 12.47
CA TYR A 41 3.17 -23.22 12.93
C TYR A 41 2.78 -22.41 14.17
N GLY A 42 3.18 -22.84 15.36
CA GLY A 42 2.52 -22.43 16.58
C GLY A 42 1.02 -22.73 16.52
N ASP A 43 0.18 -21.74 16.83
CA ASP A 43 -1.29 -21.84 16.72
C ASP A 43 -1.82 -21.41 15.35
N THR A 44 -0.97 -20.92 14.44
CA THR A 44 -1.36 -20.67 13.06
C THR A 44 -1.54 -21.99 12.32
N THR A 45 -2.68 -22.16 11.64
CA THR A 45 -3.02 -23.36 10.90
C THR A 45 -3.46 -23.02 9.48
N VAL A 46 -2.80 -23.62 8.49
CA VAL A 46 -3.11 -23.44 7.07
C VAL A 46 -3.35 -24.80 6.44
N HIS A 47 -4.49 -24.97 5.79
CA HIS A 47 -4.78 -26.11 4.94
C HIS A 47 -4.33 -25.83 3.51
N VAL A 48 -3.56 -26.73 2.91
CA VAL A 48 -3.08 -26.61 1.53
C VAL A 48 -3.45 -27.84 0.73
N ALA A 49 -4.04 -27.61 -0.46
CA ALA A 49 -4.41 -28.63 -1.41
C ALA A 49 -3.84 -28.32 -2.80
N VAL A 50 -3.34 -29.34 -3.47
CA VAL A 50 -2.82 -29.26 -4.85
C VAL A 50 -3.62 -30.23 -5.71
N THR A 51 -4.10 -29.71 -6.86
CA THR A 51 -4.79 -30.50 -7.88
C THR A 51 -4.19 -30.21 -9.25
N ALA A 52 -4.14 -31.25 -10.10
CA ALA A 52 -3.72 -31.10 -11.50
C ALA A 52 -4.76 -31.74 -12.42
N SER A 53 -4.96 -31.14 -13.60
CA SER A 53 -5.81 -31.72 -14.63
C SER A 53 -5.18 -33.00 -15.21
N PRO A 54 -5.96 -34.04 -15.56
CA PRO A 54 -5.43 -35.25 -16.13
C PRO A 54 -4.95 -35.10 -17.59
N LYS A 55 -5.34 -34.00 -18.25
CA LYS A 55 -5.01 -33.71 -19.65
C LYS A 55 -4.47 -32.28 -19.76
N PRO A 56 -3.59 -32.00 -20.75
CA PRO A 56 -3.17 -30.68 -21.09
C PRO A 56 -4.36 -29.78 -21.46
N ARG A 57 -4.26 -28.49 -21.14
CA ARG A 57 -5.23 -27.48 -21.57
C ARG A 57 -4.97 -27.11 -23.02
N GLU A 58 -5.98 -27.24 -23.88
CA GLU A 58 -5.88 -26.88 -25.29
C GLU A 58 -5.84 -25.36 -25.48
N GLY A 59 -5.10 -24.90 -26.48
CA GLY A 59 -5.08 -23.49 -26.90
C GLY A 59 -4.35 -22.54 -25.95
N VAL A 60 -3.45 -23.01 -25.08
CA VAL A 60 -2.59 -22.18 -24.23
C VAL A 60 -1.13 -22.39 -24.57
N ASP A 61 -0.39 -21.29 -24.62
CA ASP A 61 1.04 -21.19 -24.89
C ASP A 61 1.92 -21.09 -23.62
N PHE A 62 1.31 -21.11 -22.44
CA PHE A 62 1.97 -20.96 -21.15
C PHE A 62 1.60 -22.09 -20.19
N PHE A 63 2.39 -22.29 -19.14
CA PHE A 63 2.09 -23.23 -18.05
C PHE A 63 0.96 -22.66 -17.16
N PRO A 64 -0.24 -23.31 -17.11
CA PRO A 64 -1.41 -22.80 -16.42
C PRO A 64 -1.38 -23.16 -14.91
N LEU A 65 -0.58 -22.46 -14.12
CA LEU A 65 -0.54 -22.54 -12.67
C LEU A 65 -1.41 -21.47 -12.04
N SER A 66 -2.29 -21.86 -11.11
CA SER A 66 -3.01 -20.95 -10.21
C SER A 66 -2.60 -21.21 -8.77
N VAL A 67 -2.23 -20.16 -8.07
CA VAL A 67 -2.02 -20.17 -6.62
C VAL A 67 -3.01 -19.20 -6.00
N ASP A 68 -3.83 -19.71 -5.08
CA ASP A 68 -4.83 -18.95 -4.36
C ASP A 68 -4.59 -19.05 -2.85
N TYR A 69 -4.51 -17.89 -2.21
CA TYR A 69 -4.41 -17.75 -0.76
C TYR A 69 -5.73 -17.18 -0.26
N GLU A 70 -6.39 -17.92 0.59
CA GLU A 70 -7.73 -17.60 1.08
C GLU A 70 -7.69 -17.21 2.56
N GLU A 71 -7.98 -15.97 2.83
CA GLU A 71 -8.19 -15.44 4.18
C GLU A 71 -9.61 -15.75 4.62
N LYS A 72 -9.74 -16.36 5.80
CA LYS A 72 -11.04 -16.68 6.40
C LYS A 72 -11.17 -15.93 7.73
N MET A 73 -12.18 -15.09 7.87
CA MET A 73 -12.39 -14.25 9.05
C MET A 73 -12.60 -15.08 10.32
N TYR A 74 -13.12 -16.32 10.21
CA TYR A 74 -13.21 -17.22 11.35
C TYR A 74 -11.84 -17.62 11.92
N ALA A 75 -10.76 -17.51 11.15
CA ALA A 75 -9.41 -17.82 11.61
C ALA A 75 -8.92 -16.88 12.74
N VAL A 76 -9.52 -15.70 12.85
CA VAL A 76 -9.31 -14.70 13.92
C VAL A 76 -10.59 -14.45 14.74
N GLY A 77 -11.56 -15.38 14.68
CA GLY A 77 -12.80 -15.30 15.47
C GLY A 77 -13.76 -14.16 15.05
N LYS A 78 -13.62 -13.64 13.83
CA LYS A 78 -14.44 -12.53 13.31
C LYS A 78 -15.53 -13.02 12.34
N ILE A 79 -16.65 -12.31 12.30
CA ILE A 79 -17.66 -12.41 11.23
C ILE A 79 -17.37 -11.29 10.22
N PRO A 80 -17.31 -11.58 8.90
CA PRO A 80 -17.05 -10.56 7.89
C PRO A 80 -17.92 -9.32 8.04
N GLY A 81 -17.32 -8.13 7.94
CA GLY A 81 -17.99 -6.83 8.12
C GLY A 81 -19.02 -6.52 7.03
N ALA A 82 -18.85 -7.05 5.80
CA ALA A 82 -19.73 -6.83 4.66
C ALA A 82 -21.18 -7.25 4.91
N TYR A 83 -22.13 -6.67 4.17
CA TYR A 83 -23.57 -6.92 4.32
C TYR A 83 -23.94 -8.41 4.28
N LEU A 84 -23.34 -9.16 3.35
CA LEU A 84 -23.61 -10.60 3.20
C LEU A 84 -23.01 -11.47 4.31
N LYS A 85 -22.19 -10.90 5.21
CA LYS A 85 -21.50 -11.63 6.27
C LYS A 85 -20.71 -12.85 5.74
N ARG A 86 -20.13 -12.69 4.56
CA ARG A 86 -19.33 -13.69 3.85
C ARG A 86 -18.12 -13.00 3.22
N GLU A 87 -16.98 -13.69 3.16
CA GLU A 87 -15.82 -13.26 2.41
C GLU A 87 -16.19 -13.06 0.94
N GLY A 88 -15.73 -11.94 0.37
CA GLY A 88 -15.98 -11.55 -1.01
C GLY A 88 -14.83 -11.93 -1.93
N ARG A 89 -14.36 -10.97 -2.73
CA ARG A 89 -13.15 -11.11 -3.53
C ARG A 89 -11.93 -11.17 -2.61
N PRO A 90 -10.83 -11.83 -3.04
CA PRO A 90 -9.59 -11.82 -2.29
C PRO A 90 -9.15 -10.38 -1.95
N SER A 91 -8.67 -10.17 -0.73
CA SER A 91 -8.08 -8.90 -0.30
C SER A 91 -6.82 -8.58 -1.13
N GLU A 92 -6.38 -7.33 -1.11
CA GLU A 92 -5.10 -6.95 -1.72
C GLU A 92 -3.96 -7.81 -1.14
N LYS A 93 -3.93 -8.00 0.18
CA LYS A 93 -2.94 -8.83 0.87
C LYS A 93 -3.01 -10.29 0.43
N ALA A 94 -4.20 -10.88 0.30
CA ALA A 94 -4.37 -12.25 -0.18
C ALA A 94 -3.81 -12.43 -1.60
N ILE A 95 -4.03 -11.44 -2.49
CA ILE A 95 -3.47 -11.44 -3.84
C ILE A 95 -1.94 -11.36 -3.81
N LEU A 96 -1.37 -10.48 -2.97
CA LEU A 96 0.07 -10.33 -2.83
C LEU A 96 0.72 -11.60 -2.27
N THR A 97 0.12 -12.20 -1.24
CA THR A 97 0.58 -13.48 -0.66
C THR A 97 0.52 -14.62 -1.68
N SER A 98 -0.56 -14.71 -2.46
CA SER A 98 -0.64 -15.68 -3.58
C SER A 98 0.55 -15.54 -4.53
N ARG A 99 0.95 -14.30 -4.87
CA ARG A 99 2.11 -14.01 -5.74
C ARG A 99 3.45 -14.37 -5.08
N VAL A 100 3.59 -14.11 -3.78
CA VAL A 100 4.80 -14.47 -3.00
C VAL A 100 4.99 -16.00 -2.98
N ILE A 101 3.89 -16.78 -2.92
CA ILE A 101 3.94 -18.25 -2.98
C ILE A 101 4.18 -18.75 -4.41
N ASP A 102 3.54 -18.16 -5.41
CA ASP A 102 3.65 -18.56 -6.82
C ASP A 102 5.08 -18.40 -7.39
N ARG A 103 5.75 -17.28 -7.09
CA ARG A 103 7.06 -16.93 -7.66
C ARG A 103 8.15 -17.97 -7.45
N PRO A 104 8.41 -18.50 -6.24
CA PRO A 104 9.45 -19.52 -6.04
C PRO A 104 9.04 -20.91 -6.51
N ILE A 105 7.74 -21.17 -6.68
CA ILE A 105 7.20 -22.48 -7.07
C ILE A 105 7.17 -22.64 -8.58
N ARG A 106 6.70 -21.63 -9.31
CA ARG A 106 6.51 -21.66 -10.77
C ARG A 106 7.74 -22.03 -11.58
N PRO A 107 8.94 -21.48 -11.32
CA PRO A 107 10.14 -21.79 -12.11
C PRO A 107 10.64 -23.22 -11.97
N LEU A 108 10.15 -23.97 -10.98
CA LEU A 108 10.53 -25.37 -10.72
C LEU A 108 9.62 -26.38 -11.43
N PHE A 109 8.57 -25.94 -12.11
CA PHE A 109 7.80 -26.75 -13.05
C PHE A 109 8.46 -26.74 -14.42
N ASP A 110 8.21 -27.81 -15.16
CA ASP A 110 8.61 -27.87 -16.56
C ASP A 110 7.78 -26.87 -17.40
N LYS A 111 8.46 -26.05 -18.18
CA LYS A 111 7.83 -25.00 -19.00
C LYS A 111 6.99 -25.55 -20.16
N SER A 112 7.21 -26.81 -20.55
CA SER A 112 6.47 -27.47 -21.62
C SER A 112 5.14 -28.09 -21.14
N MET A 113 4.95 -28.21 -19.83
CA MET A 113 3.73 -28.75 -19.24
C MET A 113 2.53 -27.80 -19.48
N ARG A 114 1.42 -28.35 -19.93
CA ARG A 114 0.15 -27.58 -20.17
C ARG A 114 -1.02 -28.10 -19.33
N ASN A 115 -0.80 -29.04 -18.42
CA ASN A 115 -1.81 -29.45 -17.47
C ASN A 115 -2.10 -28.28 -16.52
N ASP A 116 -3.39 -28.00 -16.27
CA ASP A 116 -3.77 -27.03 -15.23
C ASP A 116 -3.31 -27.54 -13.86
N VAL A 117 -2.63 -26.70 -13.11
CA VAL A 117 -2.27 -26.95 -11.72
C VAL A 117 -2.84 -25.86 -10.83
N SER A 118 -3.56 -26.26 -9.80
CA SER A 118 -4.13 -25.33 -8.81
C SER A 118 -3.61 -25.66 -7.42
N ILE A 119 -3.12 -24.63 -6.72
CA ILE A 119 -2.67 -24.69 -5.33
C ILE A 119 -3.57 -23.74 -4.55
N VAL A 120 -4.32 -24.30 -3.58
CA VAL A 120 -5.20 -23.49 -2.71
C VAL A 120 -4.69 -23.58 -1.28
N CYS A 121 -4.36 -22.43 -0.70
CA CYS A 121 -3.92 -22.26 0.69
C CYS A 121 -5.03 -21.57 1.47
N THR A 122 -5.71 -22.28 2.36
CA THR A 122 -6.81 -21.75 3.18
C THR A 122 -6.34 -21.54 4.62
N VAL A 123 -6.35 -20.30 5.10
CA VAL A 123 -5.98 -19.96 6.48
C VAL A 123 -7.15 -20.31 7.41
N MET A 124 -6.90 -21.21 8.38
CA MET A 124 -7.94 -21.73 9.26
C MET A 124 -7.81 -21.23 10.73
N SER A 125 -6.62 -20.86 11.16
CA SER A 125 -6.34 -20.24 12.46
C SER A 125 -5.12 -19.34 12.34
N VAL A 126 -5.08 -18.23 13.06
CA VAL A 126 -3.99 -17.25 13.03
C VAL A 126 -3.51 -16.95 14.45
N ASP A 127 -2.22 -17.13 14.63
CA ASP A 127 -1.41 -16.58 15.71
C ASP A 127 -0.51 -15.50 15.09
N LEU A 128 -0.63 -14.27 15.56
CA LEU A 128 0.08 -13.13 15.00
C LEU A 128 1.62 -13.25 15.10
N ASP A 129 2.13 -14.08 16.01
CA ASP A 129 3.56 -14.38 16.11
C ASP A 129 4.04 -15.41 15.07
N CYS A 130 3.14 -16.10 14.42
CA CYS A 130 3.41 -17.16 13.45
C CYS A 130 2.77 -16.84 12.11
N SER A 131 3.55 -16.28 11.15
CA SER A 131 3.05 -15.82 9.84
C SER A 131 2.28 -16.90 9.08
N PRO A 132 1.00 -16.65 8.74
CA PRO A 132 0.22 -17.56 7.91
C PRO A 132 0.75 -17.62 6.46
N GLU A 133 1.38 -16.57 5.94
CA GLU A 133 1.98 -16.54 4.60
C GLU A 133 3.16 -17.51 4.50
N ILE A 134 4.06 -17.50 5.49
CA ILE A 134 5.20 -18.44 5.55
C ILE A 134 4.69 -19.87 5.75
N THR A 135 3.70 -20.06 6.60
CA THR A 135 3.06 -21.37 6.83
C THR A 135 2.43 -21.91 5.53
N ALA A 136 1.75 -21.03 4.76
CA ALA A 136 1.16 -21.39 3.48
C ALA A 136 2.21 -21.75 2.42
N MET A 137 3.33 -21.03 2.36
CA MET A 137 4.43 -21.32 1.42
C MET A 137 5.07 -22.68 1.72
N ILE A 138 5.35 -22.98 2.98
CA ILE A 138 5.86 -24.30 3.40
C ILE A 138 4.84 -25.39 3.09
N GLY A 139 3.56 -25.15 3.39
CA GLY A 139 2.49 -26.08 3.09
C GLY A 139 2.32 -26.35 1.60
N ALA A 140 2.43 -25.34 0.74
CA ALA A 140 2.38 -25.49 -0.71
C ALA A 140 3.53 -26.36 -1.21
N SER A 141 4.75 -26.13 -0.72
CA SER A 141 5.93 -26.96 -1.05
C SER A 141 5.74 -28.42 -0.63
N ILE A 142 5.20 -28.68 0.57
CA ILE A 142 4.92 -30.02 1.06
C ILE A 142 3.85 -30.69 0.20
N ALA A 143 2.71 -30.03 -0.02
CA ALA A 143 1.58 -30.59 -0.75
C ALA A 143 1.95 -31.00 -2.19
N ILE A 144 2.76 -30.18 -2.90
CA ILE A 144 3.25 -30.50 -4.22
C ILE A 144 4.27 -31.65 -4.15
N SER A 145 5.18 -31.62 -3.17
CA SER A 145 6.25 -32.64 -3.02
C SER A 145 5.68 -34.04 -2.81
N ILE A 146 4.64 -34.18 -1.99
CA ILE A 146 3.99 -35.48 -1.70
C ILE A 146 2.96 -35.89 -2.77
N SER A 147 2.54 -34.99 -3.66
CA SER A 147 1.61 -35.27 -4.75
C SER A 147 2.27 -36.07 -5.88
N ASP A 148 1.48 -36.52 -6.84
CA ASP A 148 1.94 -37.10 -8.09
C ASP A 148 2.24 -36.05 -9.19
N VAL A 149 2.06 -34.75 -8.90
CA VAL A 149 2.33 -33.66 -9.85
C VAL A 149 3.85 -33.51 -10.04
N PRO A 150 4.37 -33.53 -11.28
CA PRO A 150 5.81 -33.37 -11.54
C PRO A 150 6.28 -31.96 -11.20
N TRP A 151 7.29 -31.88 -10.33
CA TRP A 151 7.86 -30.63 -9.82
C TRP A 151 9.25 -30.83 -9.24
N ASN A 152 10.18 -29.91 -9.50
CA ASN A 152 11.59 -29.97 -9.15
C ASN A 152 11.96 -29.28 -7.81
N GLY A 153 10.98 -29.14 -6.90
CA GLY A 153 11.23 -28.73 -5.52
C GLY A 153 11.74 -29.85 -4.62
N PRO A 154 11.91 -29.57 -3.30
CA PRO A 154 11.13 -28.59 -2.52
C PRO A 154 11.74 -27.18 -2.45
N ILE A 155 10.92 -26.26 -1.95
CA ILE A 155 11.33 -24.95 -1.48
C ILE A 155 10.95 -24.77 0.00
N SER A 156 11.59 -23.80 0.66
CA SER A 156 11.12 -23.24 1.93
C SER A 156 11.22 -21.73 1.89
N GLY A 157 10.43 -21.06 2.72
CA GLY A 157 10.50 -19.62 2.91
C GLY A 157 10.45 -19.22 4.38
N CYS A 158 11.03 -18.05 4.66
CA CYS A 158 10.97 -17.39 5.97
C CYS A 158 10.92 -15.88 5.80
N SER A 159 10.49 -15.19 6.84
CA SER A 159 10.64 -13.76 6.99
C SER A 159 11.88 -13.46 7.82
N VAL A 160 12.64 -12.43 7.45
CA VAL A 160 13.82 -11.96 8.20
C VAL A 160 13.59 -10.52 8.60
N GLY A 161 13.67 -10.24 9.90
CA GLY A 161 13.70 -8.90 10.47
C GLY A 161 15.11 -8.50 10.89
N MET A 162 15.34 -7.22 11.17
CA MET A 162 16.58 -6.70 11.75
C MET A 162 16.28 -5.75 12.92
N ILE A 163 16.79 -6.08 14.10
CA ILE A 163 16.65 -5.27 15.32
C ILE A 163 18.04 -5.12 15.92
N ASP A 164 18.47 -3.89 16.16
CA ASP A 164 19.80 -3.56 16.73
C ASP A 164 20.99 -4.24 16.02
N GLY A 165 20.85 -4.44 14.69
CA GLY A 165 21.87 -5.08 13.84
C GLY A 165 21.84 -6.62 13.86
N GLU A 166 20.95 -7.25 14.61
CA GLU A 166 20.76 -8.70 14.62
C GLU A 166 19.64 -9.13 13.67
N TYR A 167 19.86 -10.23 12.92
CA TYR A 167 18.88 -10.80 12.00
C TYR A 167 18.01 -11.82 12.73
N ILE A 168 16.69 -11.60 12.70
CA ILE A 168 15.70 -12.44 13.39
C ILE A 168 14.86 -13.17 12.35
N ILE A 169 14.87 -14.50 12.40
CA ILE A 169 14.07 -15.36 11.52
C ILE A 169 12.63 -15.46 12.06
N ASN A 170 11.65 -15.20 11.19
CA ASN A 170 10.23 -15.18 11.51
C ASN A 170 9.93 -14.33 12.74
N PRO A 171 10.18 -13.02 12.74
CA PRO A 171 9.99 -12.15 13.90
C PRO A 171 8.53 -12.20 14.39
N THR A 172 8.34 -12.14 15.73
CA THR A 172 7.03 -11.99 16.37
C THR A 172 6.36 -10.66 15.99
N GLU A 173 5.08 -10.49 16.30
CA GLU A 173 4.37 -9.22 16.05
C GLU A 173 5.08 -8.03 16.70
N ALA A 174 5.46 -8.16 17.98
CA ALA A 174 6.20 -7.13 18.71
C ALA A 174 7.58 -6.83 18.08
N GLN A 175 8.28 -7.85 17.60
CA GLN A 175 9.56 -7.69 16.91
C GLN A 175 9.41 -7.03 15.53
N ARG A 176 8.34 -7.35 14.78
CA ARG A 176 8.05 -6.69 13.50
C ARG A 176 7.81 -5.19 13.66
N ALA A 177 7.12 -4.79 14.72
CA ALA A 177 6.82 -3.39 15.00
C ALA A 177 8.07 -2.49 15.17
N VAL A 178 9.20 -3.06 15.60
CA VAL A 178 10.46 -2.33 15.82
C VAL A 178 11.57 -2.71 14.84
N SER A 179 11.29 -3.61 13.91
CA SER A 179 12.26 -4.08 12.93
C SER A 179 12.49 -3.06 11.82
N LYS A 180 13.74 -2.82 11.46
CA LYS A 180 14.12 -1.96 10.33
C LYS A 180 13.84 -2.56 8.96
N MET A 181 13.50 -3.86 8.88
CA MET A 181 13.16 -4.49 7.62
C MET A 181 12.21 -5.67 7.83
N THR A 182 11.49 -6.00 6.78
CA THR A 182 10.78 -7.27 6.61
C THR A 182 11.17 -7.84 5.27
N THR A 183 12.00 -8.90 5.27
CA THR A 183 12.52 -9.52 4.06
C THR A 183 12.05 -10.96 3.99
N THR A 184 11.18 -11.28 3.04
CA THR A 184 10.77 -12.66 2.76
C THR A 184 11.76 -13.28 1.79
N VAL A 185 12.36 -14.42 2.20
CA VAL A 185 13.33 -15.16 1.42
C VAL A 185 12.82 -16.57 1.21
N ALA A 186 12.67 -16.99 -0.05
CA ALA A 186 12.41 -18.39 -0.39
C ALA A 186 13.64 -19.02 -1.07
N SER A 187 13.90 -20.27 -0.74
CA SER A 187 15.11 -20.98 -1.18
C SER A 187 14.81 -22.40 -1.64
N THR A 188 15.60 -22.89 -2.57
CA THR A 188 15.83 -24.31 -2.81
C THR A 188 17.00 -24.81 -1.95
N SER A 189 17.38 -26.07 -2.05
CA SER A 189 18.53 -26.63 -1.31
C SER A 189 19.87 -25.94 -1.62
N THR A 190 19.99 -25.25 -2.76
CA THR A 190 21.27 -24.69 -3.23
C THR A 190 21.19 -23.23 -3.66
N ARG A 191 20.00 -22.66 -3.85
CA ARG A 191 19.82 -21.34 -4.46
C ARG A 191 18.73 -20.53 -3.77
N ILE A 192 18.79 -19.22 -3.91
CA ILE A 192 17.78 -18.30 -3.45
C ILE A 192 16.75 -18.12 -4.58
N ALA A 193 15.52 -18.57 -4.34
CA ALA A 193 14.45 -18.67 -5.35
C ALA A 193 13.51 -17.44 -5.40
N MET A 194 13.40 -16.67 -4.31
CA MET A 194 12.60 -15.46 -4.28
C MET A 194 13.03 -14.53 -3.13
N ILE A 195 13.02 -13.24 -3.40
CA ILE A 195 13.24 -12.17 -2.43
C ILE A 195 12.12 -11.15 -2.58
N GLU A 196 11.48 -10.78 -1.47
CA GLU A 196 10.58 -9.64 -1.38
C GLU A 196 10.84 -8.91 -0.08
N ALA A 197 11.22 -7.63 -0.15
CA ALA A 197 11.62 -6.85 1.01
C ALA A 197 10.96 -5.48 1.06
N GLY A 198 10.67 -5.04 2.30
CA GLY A 198 10.45 -3.65 2.67
C GLY A 198 11.42 -3.29 3.78
N ALA A 199 12.05 -2.12 3.73
CA ALA A 199 13.08 -1.75 4.68
C ALA A 199 13.14 -0.24 4.93
N ASP A 200 13.59 0.15 6.11
CA ASP A 200 13.82 1.56 6.48
C ASP A 200 15.26 1.96 6.16
N CYS A 201 15.52 2.18 4.86
CA CYS A 201 16.79 2.67 4.33
C CYS A 201 18.01 1.85 4.78
N VAL A 202 17.94 0.50 4.68
CA VAL A 202 19.05 -0.39 5.03
C VAL A 202 20.12 -0.41 3.95
N THR A 203 21.37 -0.64 4.34
CA THR A 203 22.50 -0.76 3.42
C THR A 203 22.41 -2.01 2.56
N ASP A 204 23.13 -2.02 1.44
CA ASP A 204 23.22 -3.19 0.54
C ASP A 204 23.80 -4.42 1.28
N ASP A 205 24.77 -4.21 2.17
CA ASP A 205 25.37 -5.29 2.98
C ASP A 205 24.40 -5.84 4.04
N GLU A 206 23.64 -4.97 4.72
CA GLU A 206 22.60 -5.39 5.67
C GLU A 206 21.52 -6.21 4.96
N MET A 207 21.07 -5.77 3.79
CA MET A 207 20.09 -6.50 2.99
C MET A 207 20.64 -7.84 2.50
N TYR A 208 21.87 -7.86 1.98
CA TYR A 208 22.53 -9.09 1.55
C TYR A 208 22.65 -10.10 2.69
N ASN A 209 23.09 -9.67 3.86
CA ASN A 209 23.22 -10.53 5.04
C ASN A 209 21.88 -11.07 5.53
N ALA A 210 20.81 -10.27 5.49
CA ALA A 210 19.45 -10.71 5.80
C ALA A 210 18.98 -11.82 4.84
N ILE A 211 19.25 -11.66 3.54
CA ILE A 211 18.93 -12.66 2.52
C ILE A 211 19.68 -13.96 2.79
N MET A 212 20.97 -13.88 3.12
CA MET A 212 21.79 -15.06 3.44
C MET A 212 21.35 -15.77 4.72
N ALA A 213 21.00 -15.02 5.78
CA ALA A 213 20.45 -15.58 7.01
C ALA A 213 19.13 -16.34 6.77
N GLY A 214 18.26 -15.77 5.93
CA GLY A 214 17.03 -16.44 5.50
C GLY A 214 17.28 -17.69 4.68
N HIS A 215 18.25 -17.66 3.75
CA HIS A 215 18.63 -18.82 2.96
C HIS A 215 19.15 -19.97 3.83
N GLU A 216 19.99 -19.68 4.80
CA GLU A 216 20.51 -20.66 5.75
C GLU A 216 19.40 -21.27 6.61
N ALA A 217 18.52 -20.44 7.16
CA ALA A 217 17.38 -20.90 7.97
C ALA A 217 16.44 -21.85 7.19
N ASN A 218 16.21 -21.57 5.90
CA ASN A 218 15.38 -22.39 5.04
C ASN A 218 15.93 -23.81 4.82
N GLN A 219 17.25 -24.02 4.93
CA GLN A 219 17.86 -25.34 4.68
C GLN A 219 17.37 -26.42 5.65
N LYS A 220 17.08 -26.06 6.89
CA LYS A 220 16.51 -26.98 7.90
C LYS A 220 15.13 -27.50 7.44
N ILE A 221 14.28 -26.61 6.96
CA ILE A 221 12.91 -26.94 6.55
C ILE A 221 12.91 -27.68 5.22
N ILE A 222 13.78 -27.33 4.29
CA ILE A 222 13.95 -28.08 3.03
C ILE A 222 14.29 -29.55 3.30
N LYS A 223 15.25 -29.83 4.20
CA LYS A 223 15.58 -31.20 4.60
C LYS A 223 14.39 -31.93 5.26
N PHE A 224 13.60 -31.22 6.06
CA PHE A 224 12.40 -31.77 6.65
C PHE A 224 11.38 -32.15 5.59
N ILE A 225 11.14 -31.30 4.58
CA ILE A 225 10.24 -31.58 3.45
C ILE A 225 10.75 -32.75 2.61
N GLU A 226 12.06 -32.83 2.36
CA GLU A 226 12.68 -33.97 1.66
C GLU A 226 12.43 -35.29 2.40
N GLY A 227 12.52 -35.28 3.73
CA GLY A 227 12.19 -36.43 4.57
C GLY A 227 10.72 -36.86 4.43
N ILE A 228 9.79 -35.94 4.45
CA ILE A 228 8.36 -36.21 4.22
C ILE A 228 8.14 -36.77 2.82
N LYS A 229 8.74 -36.15 1.79
CA LYS A 229 8.66 -36.60 0.39
C LYS A 229 9.20 -38.04 0.22
N ALA A 230 10.29 -38.37 0.88
CA ALA A 230 10.89 -39.72 0.82
C ALA A 230 9.98 -40.78 1.46
N GLU A 231 9.23 -40.44 2.53
CA GLU A 231 8.36 -41.41 3.25
C GLU A 231 7.02 -41.64 2.55
N ILE A 232 6.36 -40.54 2.08
CA ILE A 232 4.97 -40.61 1.61
C ILE A 232 4.75 -40.02 0.21
N GLY A 233 5.81 -39.58 -0.47
CA GLY A 233 5.71 -39.00 -1.81
C GLY A 233 5.17 -40.01 -2.85
N LYS A 234 4.27 -39.56 -3.71
CA LYS A 234 3.74 -40.35 -4.81
C LYS A 234 4.69 -40.32 -6.03
N PRO A 235 4.72 -41.39 -6.84
CA PRO A 235 5.36 -41.33 -8.16
C PRO A 235 4.75 -40.20 -9.00
N LYS A 236 5.59 -39.46 -9.72
CA LYS A 236 5.13 -38.35 -10.56
C LYS A 236 4.53 -38.89 -11.87
N PHE A 237 3.40 -38.27 -12.30
CA PHE A 237 2.79 -38.63 -13.57
C PHE A 237 3.62 -38.10 -14.75
N GLU A 238 3.55 -38.80 -15.87
CA GLU A 238 4.14 -38.34 -17.13
C GLU A 238 3.15 -37.40 -17.84
N PHE A 239 3.64 -36.34 -18.45
CA PHE A 239 2.84 -35.38 -19.21
C PHE A 239 3.38 -35.26 -20.65
N ALA A 240 2.50 -34.93 -21.58
CA ALA A 240 2.88 -34.64 -22.95
C ALA A 240 3.58 -33.27 -23.01
N SER A 241 4.84 -33.24 -23.44
CA SER A 241 5.54 -31.99 -23.75
C SER A 241 4.97 -31.40 -25.05
N LEU A 242 4.63 -30.12 -25.03
CA LEU A 242 4.24 -29.36 -26.22
C LEU A 242 5.43 -28.49 -26.71
N GLU A 243 6.66 -28.95 -26.50
CA GLU A 243 7.80 -28.32 -27.14
C GLU A 243 7.90 -28.73 -28.63
N PRO A 244 8.26 -27.77 -29.52
CA PRO A 244 8.54 -28.12 -30.91
C PRO A 244 9.63 -29.21 -31.02
N ASP A 245 9.46 -30.10 -31.98
CA ASP A 245 10.51 -31.06 -32.32
C ASP A 245 11.80 -30.32 -32.68
N HIS A 246 12.94 -30.95 -32.34
CA HIS A 246 14.27 -30.36 -32.57
C HIS A 246 14.51 -30.07 -34.07
N ASP A 247 14.14 -31.01 -34.96
CA ASP A 247 14.33 -30.85 -36.39
C ASP A 247 13.47 -29.71 -36.96
N MET A 248 12.22 -29.57 -36.48
CA MET A 248 11.35 -28.45 -36.82
C MET A 248 12.00 -27.12 -36.37
N PHE A 249 12.45 -27.05 -35.12
CA PHE A 249 13.07 -25.81 -34.61
C PHE A 249 14.33 -25.43 -35.41
N GLU A 250 15.24 -26.36 -35.67
CA GLU A 250 16.46 -26.05 -36.42
C GLU A 250 16.16 -25.67 -37.89
N ALA A 251 15.14 -26.27 -38.54
CA ALA A 251 14.75 -25.93 -39.89
C ALA A 251 14.18 -24.50 -39.97
N ILE A 252 13.30 -24.12 -39.05
CA ILE A 252 12.69 -22.79 -38.99
C ILE A 252 13.76 -21.75 -38.61
N LYS A 253 14.60 -22.03 -37.61
CA LYS A 253 15.70 -21.17 -37.20
C LYS A 253 16.64 -20.90 -38.36
N ALA A 254 17.14 -21.95 -39.06
CA ALA A 254 18.02 -21.79 -40.19
C ALA A 254 17.40 -20.96 -41.33
N PHE A 255 16.09 -20.98 -41.48
CA PHE A 255 15.40 -20.18 -42.51
C PHE A 255 15.26 -18.71 -42.10
N ALA A 256 14.97 -18.41 -40.83
CA ALA A 256 14.56 -17.07 -40.36
C ALA A 256 15.62 -16.29 -39.58
N GLU A 257 16.71 -16.94 -39.12
CA GLU A 257 17.66 -16.38 -38.16
C GLU A 257 18.24 -15.03 -38.59
N GLU A 258 18.70 -14.90 -39.84
CA GLU A 258 19.35 -13.66 -40.31
C GLU A 258 18.33 -12.50 -40.43
N ASP A 259 17.12 -12.77 -40.92
CA ASP A 259 16.07 -11.76 -41.05
C ASP A 259 15.57 -11.33 -39.64
N VAL A 260 15.43 -12.27 -38.71
CA VAL A 260 15.08 -12.00 -37.31
C VAL A 260 16.17 -11.16 -36.63
N LYS A 261 17.46 -11.42 -36.84
CA LYS A 261 18.56 -10.58 -36.34
C LYS A 261 18.41 -9.12 -36.77
N VAL A 262 18.14 -8.90 -38.06
CA VAL A 262 17.93 -7.55 -38.60
C VAL A 262 16.67 -6.89 -38.01
N ALA A 263 15.61 -7.65 -37.83
CA ALA A 263 14.37 -7.14 -37.27
C ALA A 263 14.50 -6.74 -35.80
N LEU A 264 15.27 -7.49 -35.02
CA LEU A 264 15.45 -7.26 -33.57
C LEU A 264 16.44 -6.12 -33.26
N ASP A 265 17.34 -5.75 -34.19
CA ASP A 265 18.36 -4.70 -34.00
C ASP A 265 17.72 -3.30 -34.09
N THR A 266 17.00 -2.89 -33.06
CA THR A 266 16.35 -1.57 -32.96
C THR A 266 15.96 -1.30 -31.51
N ASP A 267 15.98 -0.02 -31.11
CA ASP A 267 15.52 0.49 -29.82
C ASP A 267 13.99 0.73 -29.79
N ASP A 268 13.34 0.76 -30.95
CA ASP A 268 11.90 1.04 -31.08
C ASP A 268 11.09 -0.27 -31.21
N LYS A 269 10.23 -0.49 -30.21
CA LYS A 269 9.32 -1.64 -30.18
C LYS A 269 8.40 -1.71 -31.41
N THR A 270 7.87 -0.58 -31.86
CA THR A 270 6.93 -0.53 -33.00
C THR A 270 7.63 -0.92 -34.28
N VAL A 271 8.82 -0.37 -34.52
CA VAL A 271 9.66 -0.70 -35.69
C VAL A 271 10.03 -2.17 -35.70
N ARG A 272 10.37 -2.73 -34.54
CA ARG A 272 10.68 -4.15 -34.42
C ARG A 272 9.47 -5.02 -34.78
N ASP A 273 8.31 -4.72 -34.22
CA ASP A 273 7.10 -5.50 -34.41
C ASP A 273 6.64 -5.45 -35.90
N GLU A 274 6.81 -4.28 -36.56
CA GLU A 274 6.58 -4.13 -38.00
C GLU A 274 7.56 -4.93 -38.86
N ARG A 275 8.83 -5.02 -38.46
CA ARG A 275 9.85 -5.80 -39.19
C ARG A 275 9.67 -7.31 -39.01
N LEU A 276 9.20 -7.76 -37.84
CA LEU A 276 8.95 -9.17 -37.57
C LEU A 276 7.73 -9.72 -38.34
N LYS A 277 6.70 -8.92 -38.57
CA LYS A 277 5.46 -9.35 -39.22
C LYS A 277 5.68 -10.06 -40.57
N PRO A 278 6.41 -9.51 -41.56
CA PRO A 278 6.65 -10.20 -42.83
C PRO A 278 7.48 -11.47 -42.70
N ILE A 279 8.31 -11.58 -41.62
CA ILE A 279 9.10 -12.78 -41.35
C ILE A 279 8.17 -13.90 -40.87
N TYR A 280 7.22 -13.62 -39.99
CA TYR A 280 6.19 -14.57 -39.56
C TYR A 280 5.38 -15.06 -40.78
N GLU A 281 4.92 -14.14 -41.65
CA GLU A 281 4.17 -14.48 -42.87
C GLU A 281 4.98 -15.39 -43.80
N ALA A 282 6.28 -15.11 -44.00
CA ALA A 282 7.15 -15.93 -44.84
C ALA A 282 7.44 -17.34 -44.26
N VAL A 283 7.58 -17.43 -42.96
CA VAL A 283 7.77 -18.71 -42.27
C VAL A 283 6.50 -19.57 -42.39
N HIS A 284 5.33 -19.03 -42.09
CA HIS A 284 4.07 -19.73 -42.27
C HIS A 284 3.82 -20.15 -43.72
N ALA A 285 4.05 -19.27 -44.70
CA ALA A 285 3.92 -19.61 -46.11
C ALA A 285 4.77 -20.81 -46.54
N LYS A 286 5.93 -21.06 -45.89
CA LYS A 286 6.82 -22.16 -46.19
C LYS A 286 6.55 -23.41 -45.36
N PHE A 287 6.25 -23.25 -44.08
CA PHE A 287 6.29 -24.38 -43.12
C PHE A 287 4.89 -24.93 -42.78
N ASP A 288 3.78 -24.22 -43.01
CA ASP A 288 2.44 -24.75 -42.76
C ASP A 288 2.10 -25.99 -43.59
N GLU A 289 2.63 -26.05 -44.85
CA GLU A 289 2.45 -27.24 -45.70
C GLU A 289 3.36 -28.40 -45.26
N ILE A 290 4.53 -28.11 -44.64
CA ILE A 290 5.47 -29.12 -44.18
C ILE A 290 5.06 -29.72 -42.86
N TYR A 291 4.46 -28.88 -41.98
CA TYR A 291 3.99 -29.26 -40.65
C TYR A 291 2.51 -28.89 -40.49
N PRO A 292 1.60 -29.67 -41.09
CA PRO A 292 0.18 -29.37 -41.03
C PRO A 292 -0.34 -29.41 -39.56
N ASP A 293 -1.32 -28.58 -39.25
CA ASP A 293 -1.95 -28.43 -37.93
C ASP A 293 -0.96 -28.04 -36.80
N SER A 294 0.17 -27.40 -37.14
CA SER A 294 1.25 -27.05 -36.21
C SER A 294 1.54 -25.55 -36.12
N GLU A 295 0.63 -24.71 -36.50
CA GLU A 295 0.79 -23.23 -36.54
C GLU A 295 1.35 -22.68 -35.23
N ALA A 296 0.78 -23.09 -34.08
CA ALA A 296 1.24 -22.67 -32.75
C ALA A 296 2.68 -23.13 -32.41
N LEU A 297 3.13 -24.28 -32.93
CA LEU A 297 4.47 -24.77 -32.77
C LEU A 297 5.47 -24.01 -33.67
N ILE A 298 5.05 -23.60 -34.84
CA ILE A 298 5.83 -22.74 -35.74
C ILE A 298 6.05 -21.37 -35.10
N ASP A 299 5.02 -20.78 -34.51
CA ASP A 299 5.13 -19.53 -33.74
C ASP A 299 6.08 -19.67 -32.54
N GLU A 300 6.00 -20.78 -31.82
CA GLU A 300 6.90 -21.10 -30.72
C GLU A 300 8.36 -21.24 -31.18
N CYS A 301 8.61 -21.82 -32.37
CA CYS A 301 9.93 -21.89 -32.99
C CYS A 301 10.49 -20.49 -33.28
N LEU A 302 9.67 -19.58 -33.84
CA LEU A 302 10.07 -18.20 -34.09
C LEU A 302 10.35 -17.44 -32.78
N TYR A 303 9.52 -17.62 -31.76
CA TYR A 303 9.77 -17.07 -30.43
C TYR A 303 11.08 -17.57 -29.83
N LYS A 304 11.36 -18.88 -29.92
CA LYS A 304 12.62 -19.49 -29.46
C LYS A 304 13.83 -18.99 -30.27
N THR A 305 13.66 -18.74 -31.58
CA THR A 305 14.70 -18.16 -32.43
C THR A 305 15.03 -16.73 -32.00
N GLN A 306 14.04 -15.90 -31.75
CA GLN A 306 14.25 -14.55 -31.21
C GLN A 306 14.98 -14.61 -29.86
N LYS A 307 14.52 -15.48 -28.97
CA LYS A 307 15.14 -15.69 -27.65
C LYS A 307 16.60 -16.14 -27.78
N PHE A 308 16.89 -17.07 -28.67
CA PHE A 308 18.26 -17.56 -28.94
C PHE A 308 19.14 -16.40 -29.38
N ILE A 309 18.74 -15.61 -30.34
CA ILE A 309 19.50 -14.47 -30.87
C ILE A 309 19.82 -13.46 -29.79
N VAL A 310 18.79 -12.99 -29.05
CA VAL A 310 18.99 -11.99 -27.98
C VAL A 310 19.93 -12.52 -26.89
N ARG A 311 19.79 -13.78 -26.49
CA ARG A 311 20.66 -14.38 -25.47
C ARG A 311 22.11 -14.53 -25.95
N ARG A 312 22.35 -14.84 -27.24
CA ARG A 312 23.69 -14.86 -27.84
C ARG A 312 24.32 -13.47 -27.87
N TRP A 313 23.53 -12.43 -28.32
CA TRP A 313 24.03 -11.07 -28.29
C TRP A 313 24.46 -10.64 -26.88
N LEU A 314 23.67 -10.95 -25.87
CA LEU A 314 23.97 -10.58 -24.49
C LEU A 314 25.21 -11.35 -23.96
N LEU A 315 25.23 -12.67 -24.08
CA LEU A 315 26.28 -13.52 -23.47
C LEU A 315 27.62 -13.53 -24.23
N ASP A 316 27.57 -13.48 -25.57
CA ASP A 316 28.75 -13.67 -26.40
C ASP A 316 29.33 -12.34 -26.93
N GLU A 317 28.45 -11.40 -27.30
CA GLU A 317 28.83 -10.13 -27.91
C GLU A 317 28.75 -8.94 -26.92
N GLN A 318 28.19 -9.14 -25.74
CA GLN A 318 27.87 -8.05 -24.77
C GLN A 318 27.10 -6.91 -25.43
N LYS A 319 26.24 -7.25 -26.39
CA LYS A 319 25.41 -6.33 -27.14
C LYS A 319 23.97 -6.41 -26.65
N ARG A 320 23.37 -5.27 -26.28
CA ARG A 320 21.94 -5.14 -26.00
C ARG A 320 21.18 -4.81 -27.29
N VAL A 321 19.88 -5.15 -27.30
CA VAL A 321 19.02 -4.95 -28.48
C VAL A 321 18.89 -3.49 -28.91
N ASP A 322 19.10 -2.55 -28.00
CA ASP A 322 19.07 -1.10 -28.24
C ASP A 322 20.48 -0.46 -28.29
N GLY A 323 21.53 -1.28 -28.35
CA GLY A 323 22.91 -0.82 -28.49
C GLY A 323 23.56 -0.29 -27.21
N ARG A 324 22.85 -0.28 -26.07
CA ARG A 324 23.43 0.12 -24.76
C ARG A 324 24.46 -0.90 -24.25
N GLY A 325 25.38 -0.42 -23.42
CA GLY A 325 26.21 -1.26 -22.56
C GLY A 325 25.42 -1.89 -21.41
N MET A 326 26.00 -2.86 -20.70
CA MET A 326 25.32 -3.62 -19.65
C MET A 326 24.94 -2.78 -18.43
N ASP A 327 25.65 -1.69 -18.17
CA ASP A 327 25.41 -0.79 -17.05
C ASP A 327 24.70 0.52 -17.46
N ASP A 328 24.36 0.66 -18.75
CA ASP A 328 23.73 1.88 -19.27
C ASP A 328 22.22 1.89 -18.99
N ILE A 329 21.73 3.08 -18.64
CA ILE A 329 20.30 3.36 -18.42
C ILE A 329 19.76 4.02 -19.69
N ARG A 330 18.50 3.70 -20.06
CA ARG A 330 17.78 4.38 -21.17
C ARG A 330 17.69 5.89 -20.93
N PRO A 331 17.50 6.71 -21.96
CA PRO A 331 17.28 8.15 -21.80
C PRO A 331 16.18 8.44 -20.77
N LEU A 332 16.44 9.40 -19.88
CA LEU A 332 15.60 9.73 -18.72
C LEU A 332 15.07 11.16 -18.83
N ALA A 333 13.81 11.36 -18.41
CA ALA A 333 13.24 12.67 -18.16
C ALA A 333 12.33 12.63 -16.92
N ALA A 334 12.29 13.75 -16.20
CA ALA A 334 11.41 13.94 -15.06
C ALA A 334 10.76 15.33 -15.12
N GLU A 335 9.46 15.38 -14.90
CA GLU A 335 8.67 16.61 -14.90
C GLU A 335 7.72 16.63 -13.70
N VAL A 336 7.44 17.80 -13.17
CA VAL A 336 6.49 18.01 -12.07
C VAL A 336 5.45 19.05 -12.44
N SER A 337 4.37 19.16 -11.69
CA SER A 337 3.27 20.11 -11.95
C SER A 337 2.64 19.95 -13.32
N VAL A 338 2.53 18.74 -13.83
CA VAL A 338 2.00 18.42 -15.15
C VAL A 338 0.51 18.73 -15.27
N LEU A 339 -0.23 18.53 -14.18
CA LEU A 339 -1.68 18.72 -14.12
C LEU A 339 -2.04 19.91 -13.21
N PRO A 340 -2.83 20.89 -13.69
CA PRO A 340 -2.98 22.18 -13.00
C PRO A 340 -3.88 22.16 -11.76
N ARG A 341 -4.76 21.17 -11.59
CA ARG A 341 -5.78 21.16 -10.52
C ARG A 341 -5.58 20.07 -9.48
N VAL A 342 -4.57 19.24 -9.63
CA VAL A 342 -4.25 18.19 -8.66
C VAL A 342 -3.40 18.75 -7.53
N HIS A 343 -3.19 17.96 -6.46
CA HIS A 343 -2.40 18.43 -5.33
C HIS A 343 -0.90 18.32 -5.58
N GLY A 344 -0.48 17.36 -6.41
CA GLY A 344 0.86 17.21 -6.95
C GLY A 344 0.86 16.20 -8.08
N SER A 345 1.80 16.33 -9.02
CA SER A 345 1.97 15.37 -10.12
C SER A 345 3.42 15.25 -10.54
N GLY A 346 3.83 14.02 -10.87
CA GLY A 346 5.17 13.70 -11.36
C GLY A 346 5.08 12.82 -12.59
N LEU A 347 5.69 13.23 -13.68
CA LEU A 347 5.86 12.45 -14.90
C LEU A 347 7.30 11.96 -14.96
N PHE A 348 7.48 10.65 -15.00
CA PHE A 348 8.78 10.02 -15.17
C PHE A 348 8.82 9.22 -16.46
N THR A 349 9.83 9.51 -17.29
CA THR A 349 10.04 8.87 -18.58
C THR A 349 11.39 8.18 -18.61
N ARG A 350 11.43 6.94 -19.10
CA ARG A 350 12.64 6.14 -19.29
C ARG A 350 12.56 5.36 -20.60
N GLY A 351 13.23 5.87 -21.65
CA GLY A 351 13.03 5.42 -23.01
C GLY A 351 11.55 5.48 -23.39
N GLN A 352 11.00 4.38 -23.87
CA GLN A 352 9.57 4.26 -24.21
C GLN A 352 8.67 3.94 -23.01
N THR A 353 9.18 3.90 -21.79
CA THR A 353 8.36 3.73 -20.58
C THR A 353 8.05 5.08 -19.95
N GLN A 354 6.77 5.38 -19.76
CA GLN A 354 6.30 6.65 -19.21
C GLN A 354 5.20 6.42 -18.17
N VAL A 355 5.36 7.02 -16.98
CA VAL A 355 4.40 6.92 -15.87
C VAL A 355 4.10 8.30 -15.33
N LEU A 356 2.83 8.66 -15.29
CA LEU A 356 2.31 9.86 -14.64
C LEU A 356 1.72 9.47 -13.28
N THR A 357 2.28 10.00 -12.21
CA THR A 357 1.75 9.80 -10.85
C THR A 357 1.09 11.07 -10.34
N ILE A 358 -0.08 10.91 -9.75
CA ILE A 358 -0.88 11.99 -9.18
C ILE A 358 -0.98 11.77 -7.67
N ALA A 359 -0.67 12.81 -6.89
CA ALA A 359 -0.83 12.82 -5.44
C ALA A 359 -2.10 13.57 -5.05
N THR A 360 -2.87 12.98 -4.14
CA THR A 360 -4.04 13.59 -3.51
C THR A 360 -3.87 13.55 -2.00
N LEU A 361 -4.01 14.70 -1.36
CA LEU A 361 -3.99 14.89 0.09
C LEU A 361 -5.43 14.97 0.59
N GLY A 362 -5.74 14.24 1.63
CA GLY A 362 -7.04 14.26 2.30
C GLY A 362 -6.89 14.35 3.82
N PRO A 363 -7.96 14.64 4.56
CA PRO A 363 -7.93 14.56 6.02
C PRO A 363 -7.62 13.14 6.50
N VAL A 364 -7.12 13.00 7.73
CA VAL A 364 -6.72 11.70 8.32
C VAL A 364 -7.86 10.68 8.28
N SER A 365 -9.11 11.11 8.42
CA SER A 365 -10.29 10.23 8.34
C SER A 365 -10.53 9.59 6.96
N ASP A 366 -9.84 10.05 5.92
CA ASP A 366 -9.90 9.42 4.59
C ASP A 366 -8.91 8.23 4.44
N LYS A 367 -8.26 7.82 5.55
CA LYS A 367 -7.47 6.60 5.62
C LYS A 367 -8.28 5.37 5.20
N GLN A 368 -7.65 4.43 4.56
CA GLN A 368 -8.27 3.17 4.17
C GLN A 368 -8.44 2.28 5.41
N LEU A 369 -9.66 1.80 5.64
CA LEU A 369 -9.91 0.78 6.66
C LEU A 369 -9.64 -0.61 6.08
N LEU A 370 -8.94 -1.44 6.83
CA LEU A 370 -8.59 -2.80 6.47
C LEU A 370 -9.39 -3.77 7.35
N ASP A 371 -10.07 -4.73 6.72
CA ASP A 371 -10.80 -5.81 7.40
C ASP A 371 -10.14 -7.14 7.02
N GLY A 372 -9.01 -7.43 7.66
CA GLY A 372 -8.16 -8.59 7.39
C GLY A 372 -8.01 -9.52 8.61
N ILE A 373 -7.17 -10.54 8.43
CA ILE A 373 -6.83 -11.54 9.45
C ILE A 373 -5.54 -11.20 10.22
N ASP A 374 -4.89 -10.11 9.85
CA ASP A 374 -3.71 -9.56 10.52
C ASP A 374 -4.06 -8.42 11.49
N GLY A 375 -3.04 -7.86 12.15
CA GLY A 375 -3.21 -6.78 13.11
C GLY A 375 -3.44 -5.40 12.49
N GLU A 376 -3.19 -5.24 11.19
CA GLU A 376 -3.41 -3.95 10.51
C GLU A 376 -4.90 -3.69 10.32
N THR A 377 -5.36 -2.55 10.78
CA THR A 377 -6.77 -2.13 10.68
C THR A 377 -6.98 -0.93 9.78
N GLU A 378 -5.92 -0.20 9.44
CA GLU A 378 -5.99 1.03 8.65
C GLU A 378 -4.67 1.34 7.93
N LYS A 379 -4.78 2.07 6.83
CA LYS A 379 -3.65 2.51 6.01
C LYS A 379 -3.84 3.97 5.61
N ARG A 380 -2.89 4.83 6.01
CA ARG A 380 -2.89 6.27 5.73
C ARG A 380 -2.28 6.63 4.39
N TYR A 381 -1.25 5.90 3.96
CA TYR A 381 -0.62 6.03 2.66
C TYR A 381 -1.12 4.93 1.74
N ILE A 382 -1.72 5.30 0.61
CA ILE A 382 -2.39 4.41 -0.34
C ILE A 382 -1.79 4.64 -1.72
N HIS A 383 -1.35 3.57 -2.39
CA HIS A 383 -0.81 3.66 -3.73
C HIS A 383 -1.57 2.73 -4.71
N HIS A 384 -2.17 3.31 -5.73
CA HIS A 384 -2.80 2.58 -6.82
C HIS A 384 -1.99 2.69 -8.10
N TYR A 385 -2.02 1.64 -8.90
CA TYR A 385 -1.28 1.53 -10.16
C TYR A 385 -2.22 1.03 -11.25
N ASN A 386 -2.32 1.76 -12.36
CA ASN A 386 -3.15 1.44 -13.50
C ASN A 386 -2.28 1.17 -14.74
N PHE A 387 -2.57 0.06 -15.42
CA PHE A 387 -1.88 -0.38 -16.62
C PHE A 387 -2.87 -0.60 -17.75
N PRO A 388 -3.34 0.46 -18.41
CA PRO A 388 -4.31 0.36 -19.50
C PRO A 388 -3.69 -0.27 -20.76
N SER A 389 -4.50 -0.95 -21.57
CA SER A 389 -4.05 -1.68 -22.75
C SER A 389 -3.32 -0.82 -23.78
N TYR A 390 -3.70 0.44 -23.91
CA TYR A 390 -3.02 1.38 -24.81
C TYR A 390 -1.55 1.61 -24.47
N SER A 391 -1.16 1.39 -23.21
CA SER A 391 0.24 1.58 -22.76
C SER A 391 1.24 0.62 -23.45
N VAL A 392 0.74 -0.49 -23.98
CA VAL A 392 1.52 -1.47 -24.76
C VAL A 392 1.04 -1.57 -26.21
N GLY A 393 0.14 -0.67 -26.66
CA GLY A 393 -0.40 -0.65 -28.02
C GLY A 393 -1.48 -1.70 -28.30
N GLU A 394 -2.08 -2.28 -27.24
CA GLU A 394 -3.11 -3.31 -27.36
C GLU A 394 -4.53 -2.72 -27.24
N THR A 395 -5.50 -3.39 -27.89
CA THR A 395 -6.93 -3.07 -27.76
C THR A 395 -7.61 -4.11 -26.90
N LYS A 396 -7.90 -3.76 -25.64
CA LYS A 396 -8.64 -4.60 -24.68
C LYS A 396 -9.68 -3.78 -23.94
N PRO A 397 -10.85 -4.35 -23.58
CA PRO A 397 -11.81 -3.68 -22.72
C PRO A 397 -11.18 -3.27 -21.39
N SER A 398 -11.48 -2.06 -20.91
CA SER A 398 -11.06 -1.61 -19.59
C SER A 398 -11.80 -2.43 -18.52
N ARG A 399 -11.05 -3.13 -17.71
CA ARG A 399 -11.52 -3.90 -16.54
C ARG A 399 -10.83 -3.37 -15.31
N GLY A 400 -11.29 -3.76 -14.13
CA GLY A 400 -10.59 -3.42 -12.88
C GLY A 400 -9.16 -3.99 -12.85
N PRO A 401 -8.32 -3.54 -11.89
CA PRO A 401 -6.92 -3.94 -11.80
C PRO A 401 -6.78 -5.45 -11.62
N GLY A 402 -5.84 -6.05 -12.36
CA GLY A 402 -5.46 -7.44 -12.25
C GLY A 402 -4.42 -7.67 -11.14
N ARG A 403 -4.10 -8.94 -10.88
CA ARG A 403 -3.10 -9.33 -9.86
C ARG A 403 -1.73 -8.68 -10.08
N ARG A 404 -1.32 -8.42 -11.33
CA ARG A 404 -0.04 -7.77 -11.67
C ARG A 404 -0.05 -6.31 -11.28
N GLU A 405 -1.12 -5.59 -11.57
CA GLU A 405 -1.29 -4.16 -11.25
C GLU A 405 -1.31 -3.94 -9.73
N ILE A 406 -2.02 -4.79 -8.99
CA ILE A 406 -2.02 -4.78 -7.52
C ILE A 406 -0.59 -5.00 -7.00
N GLY A 407 0.15 -5.96 -7.53
CA GLY A 407 1.54 -6.22 -7.13
C GLY A 407 2.50 -5.06 -7.42
N HIS A 408 2.33 -4.37 -8.55
CA HIS A 408 3.16 -3.20 -8.90
C HIS A 408 2.83 -1.99 -8.02
N GLY A 409 1.54 -1.75 -7.71
CA GLY A 409 1.11 -0.71 -6.77
C GLY A 409 1.67 -0.93 -5.38
N ALA A 410 1.56 -2.16 -4.86
CA ALA A 410 2.08 -2.54 -3.55
C ALA A 410 3.62 -2.41 -3.44
N LEU A 411 4.36 -2.70 -4.53
CA LEU A 411 5.81 -2.48 -4.55
C LEU A 411 6.15 -0.99 -4.43
N ALA A 412 5.45 -0.14 -5.19
CA ALA A 412 5.67 1.30 -5.14
C ALA A 412 5.24 1.90 -3.78
N GLU A 413 4.15 1.41 -3.19
CA GLU A 413 3.73 1.79 -1.84
C GLU A 413 4.82 1.43 -0.82
N ARG A 414 5.26 0.17 -0.79
CA ARG A 414 6.29 -0.33 0.13
C ARG A 414 7.59 0.44 0.00
N ALA A 415 7.97 0.83 -1.23
CA ALA A 415 9.19 1.60 -1.48
C ALA A 415 9.18 3.00 -0.84
N LEU A 416 8.00 3.61 -0.68
CA LEU A 416 7.87 4.99 -0.21
C LEU A 416 7.42 5.11 1.25
N VAL A 417 6.77 4.09 1.82
CA VAL A 417 6.33 4.09 3.24
C VAL A 417 7.42 4.57 4.20
N PRO A 418 8.69 4.14 4.09
CA PRO A 418 9.74 4.55 5.04
C PRO A 418 10.06 6.05 5.02
N VAL A 419 9.79 6.71 3.90
CA VAL A 419 10.09 8.15 3.73
C VAL A 419 8.87 9.04 3.94
N ILE A 420 7.68 8.48 4.11
CA ILE A 420 6.47 9.26 4.43
C ILE A 420 6.60 9.83 5.85
N PRO A 421 6.37 11.14 6.07
CA PRO A 421 6.42 11.73 7.39
C PRO A 421 5.32 11.15 8.31
N PRO A 422 5.56 11.10 9.64
CA PRO A 422 4.56 10.66 10.60
C PRO A 422 3.35 11.61 10.62
N VAL A 423 2.22 11.15 11.18
CA VAL A 423 0.97 11.93 11.19
C VAL A 423 1.09 13.21 12.02
N GLU A 424 1.96 13.22 13.03
CA GLU A 424 2.24 14.38 13.88
C GLU A 424 2.90 15.53 13.11
N GLU A 425 3.74 15.22 12.11
CA GLU A 425 4.43 16.20 11.29
C GLU A 425 3.60 16.59 10.06
N PHE A 426 2.88 15.63 9.45
CA PHE A 426 2.09 15.84 8.26
C PHE A 426 0.75 15.11 8.35
N PRO A 427 -0.30 15.74 8.94
CA PRO A 427 -1.57 15.11 9.33
C PRO A 427 -2.52 14.91 8.14
N TYR A 428 -2.08 14.24 7.08
CA TYR A 428 -2.87 13.94 5.88
C TYR A 428 -2.92 12.44 5.61
N ALA A 429 -4.07 11.97 5.14
CA ALA A 429 -4.13 10.75 4.35
C ALA A 429 -3.60 11.05 2.94
N LEU A 430 -2.79 10.15 2.41
CA LEU A 430 -2.08 10.30 1.15
C LEU A 430 -2.55 9.23 0.18
N ARG A 431 -3.10 9.64 -0.97
CA ARG A 431 -3.42 8.71 -2.06
C ARG A 431 -2.64 9.06 -3.30
N LEU A 432 -1.82 8.13 -3.77
CA LEU A 432 -1.13 8.23 -5.04
C LEU A 432 -1.77 7.30 -6.08
N VAL A 433 -1.82 7.76 -7.31
CA VAL A 433 -2.27 6.95 -8.45
C VAL A 433 -1.24 7.09 -9.56
N SER A 434 -0.61 5.98 -9.91
CA SER A 434 0.31 5.90 -11.04
C SER A 434 -0.42 5.41 -12.29
N GLU A 435 -0.50 6.27 -13.30
CA GLU A 435 -1.07 5.97 -14.61
C GLU A 435 0.06 5.65 -15.58
N VAL A 436 0.10 4.42 -16.09
CA VAL A 436 1.08 4.02 -17.11
C VAL A 436 0.62 4.49 -18.46
N LEU A 437 1.33 5.46 -19.02
CA LEU A 437 1.02 6.04 -20.33
C LEU A 437 1.65 5.24 -21.48
N SER A 438 2.86 4.70 -21.26
CA SER A 438 3.56 3.84 -22.20
C SER A 438 4.47 2.87 -21.45
N SER A 439 4.68 1.66 -21.98
CA SER A 439 5.48 0.63 -21.33
C SER A 439 6.33 -0.18 -22.29
N ASN A 440 7.64 -0.18 -22.04
CA ASN A 440 8.64 -1.07 -22.63
C ASN A 440 9.58 -1.60 -21.55
N GLY A 441 9.01 -2.25 -20.51
CA GLY A 441 9.72 -2.84 -19.38
C GLY A 441 9.98 -1.90 -18.20
N SER A 442 10.15 -2.48 -17.01
CA SER A 442 10.47 -1.81 -15.72
C SER A 442 9.50 -0.70 -15.29
N THR A 443 8.22 -0.87 -15.57
CA THR A 443 7.19 0.18 -15.38
C THR A 443 6.91 0.47 -13.91
N SER A 444 6.97 -0.56 -13.03
CA SER A 444 6.80 -0.37 -11.58
C SER A 444 7.89 0.52 -10.97
N GLN A 445 9.11 0.46 -11.51
CA GLN A 445 10.21 1.31 -11.07
C GLN A 445 10.03 2.76 -11.55
N GLY A 446 9.46 2.95 -12.75
CA GLY A 446 9.01 4.27 -13.21
C GLY A 446 7.92 4.87 -12.31
N SER A 447 7.01 4.04 -11.82
CA SER A 447 5.97 4.45 -10.86
C SER A 447 6.56 4.93 -9.52
N ILE A 448 7.61 4.29 -9.00
CA ILE A 448 8.31 4.73 -7.78
C ILE A 448 8.93 6.11 -7.97
N CYS A 449 9.65 6.32 -9.09
CA CYS A 449 10.24 7.62 -9.41
C CYS A 449 9.17 8.71 -9.58
N GLY A 450 8.11 8.42 -10.35
CA GLY A 450 6.97 9.34 -10.54
C GLY A 450 6.26 9.68 -9.23
N SER A 451 6.16 8.72 -8.31
CA SER A 451 5.54 8.92 -7.00
C SER A 451 6.36 9.81 -6.08
N THR A 452 7.68 9.65 -6.06
CA THR A 452 8.58 10.57 -5.35
C THR A 452 8.42 11.99 -5.87
N LEU A 453 8.42 12.17 -7.20
CA LEU A 453 8.21 13.49 -7.82
C LEU A 453 6.85 14.09 -7.45
N ALA A 454 5.77 13.29 -7.49
CA ALA A 454 4.43 13.74 -7.16
C ALA A 454 4.28 14.12 -5.67
N LEU A 455 4.91 13.38 -4.74
CA LEU A 455 4.93 13.72 -3.32
C LEU A 455 5.68 15.04 -3.06
N MET A 456 6.84 15.21 -3.67
CA MET A 456 7.63 16.43 -3.55
C MET A 456 6.90 17.64 -4.17
N ASP A 457 6.23 17.46 -5.31
CA ASP A 457 5.41 18.49 -5.97
C ASP A 457 4.17 18.85 -5.14
N ALA A 458 3.60 17.89 -4.41
CA ALA A 458 2.49 18.11 -3.48
C ALA A 458 2.89 18.84 -2.19
N GLY A 459 4.19 19.04 -1.94
CA GLY A 459 4.70 19.64 -0.70
C GLY A 459 4.72 18.68 0.49
N VAL A 460 4.69 17.37 0.25
CA VAL A 460 4.84 16.37 1.32
C VAL A 460 6.31 16.36 1.75
N PRO A 461 6.64 16.63 3.03
CA PRO A 461 8.01 16.68 3.52
C PRO A 461 8.57 15.27 3.73
N ILE A 462 8.76 14.52 2.61
CA ILE A 462 9.35 13.19 2.67
C ILE A 462 10.77 13.25 3.24
N LYS A 463 11.16 12.23 4.03
CA LYS A 463 12.48 12.17 4.67
C LYS A 463 13.62 12.19 3.66
N ALA A 464 13.46 11.51 2.54
CA ALA A 464 14.42 11.49 1.43
C ALA A 464 13.72 11.06 0.13
N PRO A 465 14.22 11.48 -1.05
CA PRO A 465 13.72 11.02 -2.33
C PRO A 465 14.11 9.55 -2.59
N VAL A 466 13.20 8.79 -3.21
CA VAL A 466 13.37 7.38 -3.56
C VAL A 466 13.38 7.22 -5.07
N ALA A 467 14.35 6.48 -5.59
CA ALA A 467 14.37 6.03 -6.98
C ALA A 467 14.28 4.51 -7.08
N GLY A 468 13.75 4.03 -8.19
CA GLY A 468 13.65 2.60 -8.48
C GLY A 468 14.29 2.24 -9.82
N ILE A 469 14.97 1.07 -9.85
CA ILE A 469 15.58 0.52 -11.06
C ILE A 469 15.49 -1.01 -11.06
N SER A 470 15.53 -1.63 -12.22
CA SER A 470 15.64 -3.08 -12.38
C SER A 470 17.03 -3.51 -12.83
N CYS A 471 17.40 -4.72 -12.42
CA CYS A 471 18.56 -5.44 -12.92
C CYS A 471 18.11 -6.79 -13.48
N GLY A 472 18.49 -7.09 -14.72
CA GLY A 472 18.23 -8.35 -15.37
C GLY A 472 19.41 -9.31 -15.21
N LEU A 473 19.16 -10.58 -15.53
CA LEU A 473 20.17 -11.64 -15.55
C LEU A 473 19.94 -12.54 -16.77
N ILE A 474 21.01 -12.94 -17.41
CA ILE A 474 21.04 -14.03 -18.39
C ILE A 474 22.04 -15.08 -17.90
N THR A 475 21.67 -16.35 -17.97
CA THR A 475 22.49 -17.47 -17.53
C THR A 475 22.58 -18.54 -18.60
N GLU A 476 23.73 -19.21 -18.73
CA GLU A 476 23.91 -20.40 -19.55
C GLU A 476 24.98 -21.32 -18.90
N GLY A 477 24.54 -22.41 -18.31
CA GLY A 477 25.40 -23.25 -17.49
C GLY A 477 25.97 -22.48 -16.29
N GLU A 478 27.29 -22.35 -16.22
CA GLU A 478 28.00 -21.58 -15.20
C GLU A 478 28.24 -20.11 -15.61
N ARG A 479 28.02 -19.77 -16.88
CA ARG A 479 28.13 -18.39 -17.39
C ARG A 479 26.91 -17.59 -17.01
N TRP A 480 27.12 -16.38 -16.58
CA TRP A 480 26.02 -15.43 -16.30
C TRP A 480 26.47 -13.98 -16.48
N MET A 481 25.52 -13.13 -16.71
CA MET A 481 25.70 -11.68 -16.87
C MET A 481 24.50 -10.91 -16.36
N THR A 482 24.75 -9.85 -15.62
CA THR A 482 23.72 -8.91 -15.17
C THR A 482 23.71 -7.66 -16.05
N MET A 483 22.51 -7.06 -16.20
CA MET A 483 22.33 -5.81 -16.94
C MET A 483 21.35 -4.88 -16.23
N VAL A 484 21.65 -3.57 -16.19
CA VAL A 484 20.82 -2.57 -15.54
C VAL A 484 19.75 -2.07 -16.49
N ASP A 485 18.58 -1.70 -15.97
CA ASP A 485 17.47 -1.11 -16.72
C ASP A 485 17.02 -1.98 -17.91
N ILE A 486 16.48 -3.14 -17.60
CA ILE A 486 15.97 -4.06 -18.62
C ILE A 486 14.75 -3.47 -19.36
N GLN A 487 14.72 -3.66 -20.66
CA GLN A 487 13.58 -3.38 -21.50
C GLN A 487 12.73 -4.65 -21.76
N GLY A 488 11.59 -4.48 -22.47
CA GLY A 488 10.62 -5.55 -22.65
C GLY A 488 11.18 -6.87 -23.18
N LEU A 489 12.02 -6.88 -24.24
CA LEU A 489 12.62 -8.11 -24.77
C LEU A 489 13.59 -8.75 -23.79
N GLU A 490 14.36 -7.95 -23.06
CA GLU A 490 15.32 -8.43 -22.07
C GLU A 490 14.61 -9.00 -20.85
N ASP A 491 13.44 -8.44 -20.47
CA ASP A 491 12.53 -9.05 -19.49
C ASP A 491 11.96 -10.37 -20.01
N PHE A 492 11.46 -10.43 -21.25
CA PHE A 492 10.86 -11.65 -21.82
C PHE A 492 11.88 -12.80 -21.95
N PHE A 493 13.07 -12.54 -22.45
CA PHE A 493 14.08 -13.55 -22.76
C PHE A 493 15.11 -13.76 -21.66
N GLY A 494 15.15 -12.87 -20.67
CA GLY A 494 15.99 -12.94 -19.49
C GLY A 494 15.53 -13.98 -18.47
N ASP A 495 16.38 -14.20 -17.49
CA ASP A 495 16.19 -15.20 -16.43
C ASP A 495 15.77 -14.56 -15.09
N MET A 496 15.96 -13.25 -14.94
CA MET A 496 15.64 -12.48 -13.72
C MET A 496 15.17 -11.07 -14.05
N ASP A 497 14.20 -10.59 -13.27
CA ASP A 497 13.84 -9.18 -13.09
C ASP A 497 13.99 -8.83 -11.61
N PHE A 498 15.11 -8.23 -11.24
CA PHE A 498 15.47 -7.85 -9.87
C PHE A 498 15.25 -6.36 -9.68
N LYS A 499 14.19 -6.01 -8.99
CA LYS A 499 13.73 -4.62 -8.77
C LYS A 499 14.19 -4.13 -7.41
N VAL A 500 14.89 -3.00 -7.39
CA VAL A 500 15.37 -2.36 -6.16
C VAL A 500 14.96 -0.90 -6.14
N ALA A 501 14.35 -0.50 -5.04
CA ALA A 501 14.06 0.89 -4.73
C ALA A 501 14.82 1.33 -3.48
N GLY A 502 15.16 2.61 -3.41
CA GLY A 502 15.83 3.15 -2.23
C GLY A 502 16.18 4.62 -2.38
N THR A 503 16.59 5.19 -1.25
CA THR A 503 17.20 6.52 -1.14
C THR A 503 18.68 6.44 -1.49
N LYS A 504 19.42 7.54 -1.34
CA LYS A 504 20.88 7.53 -1.41
C LYS A 504 21.51 6.71 -0.28
N ASP A 505 20.87 6.71 0.89
CA ASP A 505 21.42 6.12 2.10
C ASP A 505 21.14 4.61 2.20
N GLY A 506 20.12 4.11 1.50
CA GLY A 506 19.82 2.69 1.57
C GLY A 506 18.58 2.23 0.80
N ILE A 507 18.33 0.94 0.89
CA ILE A 507 17.24 0.22 0.22
C ILE A 507 15.96 0.40 1.02
N THR A 508 14.86 0.66 0.30
CA THR A 508 13.50 0.73 0.88
C THR A 508 12.62 -0.44 0.42
N ALA A 509 12.83 -0.99 -0.79
CA ALA A 509 12.10 -2.17 -1.23
C ALA A 509 12.88 -2.99 -2.26
N ILE A 510 12.65 -4.31 -2.23
CA ILE A 510 13.11 -5.26 -3.25
C ILE A 510 11.94 -6.14 -3.68
N GLN A 511 11.91 -6.46 -4.97
CA GLN A 511 11.10 -7.53 -5.52
C GLN A 511 11.86 -8.26 -6.62
N MET A 512 11.91 -9.59 -6.53
CA MET A 512 12.60 -10.44 -7.49
C MET A 512 11.62 -11.39 -8.16
N ASP A 513 11.62 -11.40 -9.49
CA ASP A 513 10.92 -12.36 -10.33
C ASP A 513 11.96 -13.20 -11.11
N LEU A 514 11.87 -14.53 -11.03
CA LEU A 514 12.80 -15.46 -11.69
C LEU A 514 12.09 -16.37 -12.69
N LYS A 515 12.84 -16.77 -13.73
CA LYS A 515 12.45 -17.80 -14.69
C LYS A 515 13.36 -19.03 -14.63
N ILE A 516 14.27 -19.05 -13.65
CA ILE A 516 15.20 -20.16 -13.31
C ILE A 516 15.01 -20.56 -11.86
N SER A 517 15.63 -21.66 -11.46
CA SER A 517 15.46 -22.28 -10.14
C SER A 517 16.00 -21.46 -8.96
N GLY A 518 16.73 -20.37 -9.22
CA GLY A 518 17.25 -19.49 -8.18
C GLY A 518 18.59 -18.86 -8.52
N LEU A 519 19.04 -17.95 -7.67
CA LEU A 519 20.29 -17.19 -7.79
C LEU A 519 21.36 -17.71 -6.83
N THR A 520 22.62 -17.47 -7.20
CA THR A 520 23.76 -17.61 -6.29
C THR A 520 23.97 -16.33 -5.48
N PRO A 521 24.69 -16.39 -4.34
CA PRO A 521 25.06 -15.23 -3.56
C PRO A 521 25.78 -14.13 -4.36
N GLU A 522 26.67 -14.52 -5.29
CA GLU A 522 27.45 -13.60 -6.12
C GLU A 522 26.54 -12.79 -7.07
N MET A 523 25.55 -13.44 -7.69
CA MET A 523 24.58 -12.78 -8.57
C MET A 523 23.78 -11.71 -7.81
N ILE A 524 23.36 -12.01 -6.59
CA ILE A 524 22.62 -11.07 -5.75
C ILE A 524 23.50 -9.88 -5.38
N LYS A 525 24.74 -10.13 -4.96
CA LYS A 525 25.67 -9.07 -4.57
C LYS A 525 25.95 -8.12 -5.73
N GLU A 526 26.15 -8.65 -6.95
CA GLU A 526 26.36 -7.82 -8.14
C GLU A 526 25.10 -7.01 -8.50
N ALA A 527 23.92 -7.64 -8.44
CA ALA A 527 22.65 -6.95 -8.72
C ALA A 527 22.38 -5.77 -7.75
N LEU A 528 22.67 -5.97 -6.44
CA LEU A 528 22.56 -4.91 -5.44
C LEU A 528 23.52 -3.75 -5.74
N ALA A 529 24.80 -4.04 -6.00
CA ALA A 529 25.82 -3.02 -6.30
C ALA A 529 25.49 -2.22 -7.57
N LYS A 530 25.05 -2.87 -8.65
CA LYS A 530 24.68 -2.22 -9.90
C LYS A 530 23.42 -1.35 -9.73
N THR A 531 22.41 -1.85 -9.04
CA THR A 531 21.18 -1.08 -8.78
C THR A 531 21.40 0.11 -7.85
N HIS A 532 22.31 0.00 -6.89
CA HIS A 532 22.72 1.12 -6.03
C HIS A 532 23.30 2.28 -6.86
N LYS A 533 24.27 2.00 -7.71
CA LYS A 533 24.89 2.99 -8.60
C LYS A 533 23.86 3.65 -9.52
N ALA A 534 22.96 2.84 -10.10
CA ALA A 534 21.95 3.32 -11.02
C ALA A 534 20.88 4.20 -10.31
N ARG A 535 20.43 3.83 -9.10
CA ARG A 535 19.51 4.64 -8.32
C ARG A 535 20.08 6.02 -8.00
N ASN A 536 21.34 6.07 -7.54
CA ASN A 536 22.00 7.33 -7.23
C ASN A 536 22.12 8.23 -8.46
N TYR A 537 22.42 7.66 -9.62
CA TYR A 537 22.43 8.42 -10.88
C TYR A 537 21.05 9.00 -11.21
N ILE A 538 19.97 8.21 -11.09
CA ILE A 538 18.60 8.66 -11.35
C ILE A 538 18.20 9.80 -10.38
N LEU A 539 18.55 9.68 -9.11
CA LEU A 539 18.29 10.71 -8.10
C LEU A 539 19.03 12.02 -8.44
N ASP A 540 20.36 11.95 -8.61
CA ASP A 540 21.20 13.15 -8.74
C ASP A 540 21.08 13.83 -10.09
N GLU A 541 21.06 13.04 -11.16
CA GLU A 541 21.17 13.58 -12.51
C GLU A 541 19.81 13.88 -13.16
N VAL A 542 18.70 13.35 -12.60
CA VAL A 542 17.38 13.47 -13.22
C VAL A 542 16.35 14.04 -12.26
N MET A 543 16.03 13.32 -11.16
CA MET A 543 14.91 13.66 -10.31
C MET A 543 15.15 14.94 -9.51
N LEU A 544 16.31 15.07 -8.87
CA LEU A 544 16.66 16.27 -8.09
C LEU A 544 16.96 17.51 -8.94
N LYS A 545 17.19 17.34 -10.26
CA LYS A 545 17.24 18.47 -11.20
C LYS A 545 15.85 18.99 -11.56
N ALA A 546 14.85 18.11 -11.60
CA ALA A 546 13.47 18.49 -11.85
C ALA A 546 12.82 19.14 -10.62
N ILE A 547 13.09 18.60 -9.43
CA ILE A 547 12.62 19.13 -8.16
C ILE A 547 13.66 18.82 -7.05
N PRO A 548 14.45 19.80 -6.60
CA PRO A 548 15.55 19.56 -5.65
C PRO A 548 15.10 19.33 -4.21
N GLU A 549 13.95 19.88 -3.81
CA GLU A 549 13.36 19.73 -2.48
C GLU A 549 11.83 19.74 -2.57
N PRO A 550 11.10 19.16 -1.60
CA PRO A 550 9.64 19.27 -1.56
C PRO A 550 9.20 20.74 -1.55
N ARG A 551 8.09 21.04 -2.23
CA ARG A 551 7.52 22.39 -2.22
C ARG A 551 7.18 22.81 -0.80
N LYS A 552 7.45 24.08 -0.49
CA LYS A 552 7.17 24.66 0.85
C LYS A 552 5.69 24.90 1.08
N GLU A 553 4.95 25.14 0.01
CA GLU A 553 3.50 25.41 0.05
C GLU A 553 2.76 24.29 -0.66
N LEU A 554 1.64 23.89 -0.08
CA LEU A 554 0.71 22.94 -0.70
C LEU A 554 0.02 23.59 -1.91
N SER A 555 -0.46 22.76 -2.82
CA SER A 555 -1.35 23.20 -3.90
C SER A 555 -2.52 24.04 -3.34
N PRO A 556 -2.93 25.12 -4.03
CA PRO A 556 -4.10 25.90 -3.60
C PRO A 556 -5.42 25.09 -3.57
N TYR A 557 -5.42 23.93 -4.21
CA TYR A 557 -6.55 22.99 -4.23
C TYR A 557 -6.47 21.93 -3.12
N ALA A 558 -5.31 21.78 -2.48
CA ALA A 558 -5.16 20.86 -1.36
C ALA A 558 -5.84 21.42 -0.09
N PRO A 559 -6.51 20.59 0.71
CA PRO A 559 -7.07 21.03 1.97
C PRO A 559 -5.94 21.47 2.90
N LYS A 560 -6.11 22.65 3.53
CA LYS A 560 -5.21 23.09 4.60
C LYS A 560 -5.63 22.41 5.89
N MET A 561 -4.66 21.93 6.67
CA MET A 561 -4.90 21.23 7.93
C MET A 561 -4.47 22.10 9.09
N TYR A 562 -5.35 22.25 10.07
CA TYR A 562 -5.11 22.94 11.32
C TYR A 562 -5.37 21.99 12.48
N THR A 563 -4.49 21.97 13.46
CA THR A 563 -4.61 21.08 14.61
C THR A 563 -4.79 21.90 15.89
N THR A 564 -5.65 21.46 16.77
CA THR A 564 -5.78 21.98 18.13
C THR A 564 -6.02 20.83 19.09
N THR A 565 -5.78 21.09 20.38
CA THR A 565 -5.97 20.08 21.44
C THR A 565 -7.08 20.54 22.36
N ILE A 566 -7.95 19.61 22.79
CA ILE A 566 -9.01 19.84 23.77
C ILE A 566 -8.92 18.76 24.88
N PRO A 567 -9.45 19.00 26.08
CA PRO A 567 -9.59 17.95 27.10
C PRO A 567 -10.48 16.81 26.58
N ALA A 568 -10.09 15.54 26.83
CA ALA A 568 -10.85 14.36 26.38
C ALA A 568 -12.31 14.34 26.88
N GLU A 569 -12.55 14.82 28.13
CA GLU A 569 -13.88 14.94 28.72
C GLU A 569 -14.84 15.87 27.92
N LYS A 570 -14.28 16.79 27.11
CA LYS A 570 -15.03 17.76 26.31
C LYS A 570 -15.39 17.25 24.90
N ILE A 571 -14.89 16.09 24.50
CA ILE A 571 -15.19 15.50 23.17
C ILE A 571 -16.70 15.40 22.94
N SER A 572 -17.44 14.94 23.94
CA SER A 572 -18.89 14.77 23.85
C SER A 572 -19.65 16.08 23.67
N GLU A 573 -19.14 17.19 24.21
CA GLU A 573 -19.72 18.54 24.03
C GLU A 573 -19.48 19.07 22.61
N VAL A 574 -18.25 18.87 22.07
CA VAL A 574 -17.88 19.26 20.70
C VAL A 574 -18.64 18.44 19.65
N ILE A 575 -18.79 17.14 19.87
CA ILE A 575 -19.57 16.27 18.96
C ILE A 575 -21.05 16.60 19.06
N GLY A 576 -21.56 16.81 20.27
CA GLY A 576 -22.96 17.04 20.54
C GLY A 576 -23.84 15.79 20.39
N LYS A 577 -25.09 15.86 20.81
CA LYS A 577 -26.05 14.75 20.73
C LYS A 577 -26.23 14.28 19.30
N SER A 578 -25.88 12.99 19.03
CA SER A 578 -25.91 12.37 17.69
C SER A 578 -25.09 13.12 16.62
N GLY A 579 -24.01 13.78 17.04
CA GLY A 579 -23.12 14.52 16.14
C GLY A 579 -23.68 15.86 15.63
N LYS A 580 -24.69 16.44 16.30
CA LYS A 580 -25.35 17.64 15.81
C LYS A 580 -24.43 18.87 15.80
N VAL A 581 -23.70 19.10 16.91
CA VAL A 581 -22.83 20.29 17.05
C VAL A 581 -21.69 20.25 16.03
N ILE A 582 -20.98 19.13 15.92
CA ILE A 582 -19.88 19.01 14.96
C ILE A 582 -20.36 19.17 13.51
N LYS A 583 -21.54 18.64 13.17
CA LYS A 583 -22.13 18.81 11.82
C LYS A 583 -22.51 20.27 11.53
N GLU A 584 -23.01 21.00 12.52
CA GLU A 584 -23.32 22.42 12.40
C GLU A 584 -22.04 23.24 12.18
N ILE A 585 -20.97 22.98 12.93
CA ILE A 585 -19.66 23.62 12.73
C ILE A 585 -19.12 23.33 11.33
N GLN A 586 -19.16 22.08 10.90
CA GLN A 586 -18.67 21.68 9.57
C GLN A 586 -19.48 22.37 8.44
N ALA A 587 -20.79 22.47 8.59
CA ALA A 587 -21.66 23.11 7.60
C ALA A 587 -21.48 24.63 7.58
N GLU A 588 -21.41 25.31 8.77
CA GLU A 588 -21.24 26.75 8.86
C GLU A 588 -19.90 27.23 8.33
N CYS A 589 -18.83 26.50 8.67
CA CYS A 589 -17.48 26.86 8.27
C CYS A 589 -17.02 26.20 6.96
N GLU A 590 -17.80 25.31 6.34
CA GLU A 590 -17.44 24.54 5.15
C GLU A 590 -16.09 23.80 5.32
N VAL A 591 -15.90 23.16 6.47
CA VAL A 591 -14.71 22.41 6.85
C VAL A 591 -15.06 20.99 7.24
N LYS A 592 -14.04 20.10 7.29
CA LYS A 592 -14.16 18.79 7.92
C LYS A 592 -13.44 18.84 9.27
N VAL A 593 -14.03 18.21 10.29
CA VAL A 593 -13.48 18.15 11.64
C VAL A 593 -13.37 16.69 12.05
N ASP A 594 -12.15 16.26 12.38
CA ASP A 594 -11.85 14.93 12.89
C ASP A 594 -11.29 15.07 14.30
N ILE A 595 -11.63 14.12 15.21
CA ILE A 595 -11.21 14.14 16.60
C ILE A 595 -10.60 12.77 16.92
N GLU A 596 -9.38 12.78 17.40
CA GLU A 596 -8.65 11.59 17.85
C GLU A 596 -8.35 11.70 19.35
N GLU A 597 -8.75 10.71 20.13
CA GLU A 597 -8.51 10.65 21.56
C GLU A 597 -7.05 10.23 21.84
N ASP A 598 -6.37 10.98 22.72
CA ASP A 598 -4.96 10.77 23.09
C ASP A 598 -4.81 10.93 24.60
N GLY A 599 -5.20 9.90 25.35
CA GLY A 599 -5.19 9.89 26.81
C GLY A 599 -6.12 10.93 27.43
N ASP A 600 -5.59 11.87 28.24
CA ASP A 600 -6.37 12.92 28.91
C ASP A 600 -6.80 14.07 27.98
N TYR A 601 -6.31 14.06 26.74
CA TYR A 601 -6.56 15.06 25.73
C TYR A 601 -7.11 14.43 24.44
N ALA A 602 -7.63 15.25 23.56
CA ALA A 602 -7.97 14.85 22.20
C ALA A 602 -7.37 15.85 21.21
N LYS A 603 -6.77 15.32 20.14
CA LYS A 603 -6.32 16.10 18.99
C LYS A 603 -7.52 16.34 18.07
N VAL A 604 -7.76 17.59 17.71
CA VAL A 604 -8.81 18.00 16.78
C VAL A 604 -8.14 18.50 15.50
N PHE A 605 -8.45 17.85 14.40
CA PHE A 605 -7.97 18.21 13.07
C PHE A 605 -9.11 18.91 12.32
N VAL A 606 -8.85 20.14 11.88
CA VAL A 606 -9.79 20.91 11.06
C VAL A 606 -9.20 21.08 9.68
N SER A 607 -9.88 20.59 8.65
CA SER A 607 -9.41 20.65 7.28
C SER A 607 -10.37 21.37 6.35
N GLY A 608 -9.83 22.24 5.49
CA GLY A 608 -10.59 23.01 4.51
C GLY A 608 -9.68 23.77 3.55
N ILE A 609 -10.24 24.25 2.45
CA ILE A 609 -9.49 25.03 1.45
C ILE A 609 -9.22 26.46 1.96
N ASP A 610 -10.20 27.04 2.68
CA ASP A 610 -10.17 28.42 3.17
C ASP A 610 -9.60 28.47 4.60
N ALA A 611 -8.49 29.17 4.77
CA ALA A 611 -7.79 29.32 6.05
C ALA A 611 -8.64 30.03 7.12
N ASP A 612 -9.41 31.07 6.72
CA ASP A 612 -10.19 31.86 7.66
C ASP A 612 -11.37 31.04 8.20
N LYS A 613 -11.98 30.20 7.34
CA LYS A 613 -13.04 29.27 7.74
C LYS A 613 -12.51 28.20 8.69
N CYS A 614 -11.31 27.65 8.44
CA CYS A 614 -10.69 26.69 9.35
C CYS A 614 -10.39 27.31 10.72
N ASN A 615 -9.82 28.52 10.75
CA ASN A 615 -9.55 29.24 12.00
C ASN A 615 -10.84 29.53 12.76
N ARG A 616 -11.91 29.91 12.06
CA ARG A 616 -13.23 30.13 12.66
C ARG A 616 -13.77 28.87 13.33
N ALA A 617 -13.66 27.71 12.67
CA ALA A 617 -14.06 26.44 13.25
C ALA A 617 -13.26 26.09 14.51
N ILE A 618 -11.95 26.33 14.52
CA ILE A 618 -11.09 26.13 15.70
C ILE A 618 -11.53 27.04 16.85
N GLU A 619 -11.81 28.31 16.58
CA GLU A 619 -12.32 29.22 17.61
C GLU A 619 -13.61 28.74 18.24
N ILE A 620 -14.56 28.26 17.43
CA ILE A 620 -15.81 27.69 17.91
C ILE A 620 -15.52 26.45 18.78
N ILE A 621 -14.70 25.52 18.31
CA ILE A 621 -14.36 24.29 19.04
C ILE A 621 -13.68 24.62 20.37
N LYS A 622 -12.72 25.53 20.37
CA LYS A 622 -12.05 25.98 21.60
C LYS A 622 -13.02 26.62 22.58
N THR A 623 -13.97 27.42 22.09
CA THR A 623 -14.97 28.06 22.94
C THR A 623 -15.95 27.05 23.57
N ILE A 624 -16.23 25.94 22.88
CA ILE A 624 -17.01 24.82 23.42
C ILE A 624 -16.21 24.05 24.47
N ALA A 625 -14.95 23.73 24.16
CA ALA A 625 -14.11 22.84 24.96
C ALA A 625 -13.47 23.53 26.20
N ILE A 626 -13.28 24.85 26.12
CA ILE A 626 -12.71 25.65 27.23
C ILE A 626 -13.87 26.39 27.90
N ASP A 627 -13.94 26.29 29.23
CA ASP A 627 -14.94 27.04 29.96
C ASP A 627 -14.61 28.54 29.85
N PRO A 628 -15.59 29.39 29.58
CA PRO A 628 -15.37 30.82 29.44
C PRO A 628 -14.74 31.41 30.71
N GLU A 629 -13.67 32.16 30.56
CA GLU A 629 -13.03 32.83 31.69
C GLU A 629 -13.44 34.29 31.77
N PRO A 630 -13.63 34.84 33.00
CA PRO A 630 -13.83 36.27 33.18
C PRO A 630 -12.70 37.08 32.57
N GLY A 631 -13.05 38.10 31.74
CA GLY A 631 -12.09 38.92 31.03
C GLY A 631 -11.83 38.50 29.58
N ALA A 632 -12.18 37.28 29.17
CA ALA A 632 -12.03 36.82 27.80
C ALA A 632 -13.06 37.43 26.85
N MET A 633 -12.68 37.66 25.59
CA MET A 633 -13.51 38.25 24.54
C MET A 633 -13.91 37.19 23.51
N TYR A 634 -15.19 37.23 23.10
CA TYR A 634 -15.79 36.30 22.15
C TYR A 634 -16.59 37.02 21.07
N LEU A 635 -16.70 36.40 19.89
CA LEU A 635 -17.71 36.76 18.89
C LEU A 635 -18.97 35.93 19.19
N GLY A 636 -20.09 36.57 19.46
CA GLY A 636 -21.34 35.87 19.76
C GLY A 636 -22.48 36.36 18.91
N LYS A 637 -23.44 35.47 18.65
CA LYS A 637 -24.68 35.75 17.89
C LYS A 637 -25.80 36.11 18.82
N VAL A 638 -26.50 37.19 18.55
CA VAL A 638 -27.69 37.59 19.29
C VAL A 638 -28.83 36.61 19.00
N THR A 639 -29.25 35.85 20.01
CA THR A 639 -30.33 34.85 19.93
C THR A 639 -31.69 35.37 20.28
N ARG A 640 -31.77 36.25 21.30
CA ARG A 640 -33.02 36.82 21.81
C ARG A 640 -32.81 38.23 22.31
N LEU A 641 -33.84 39.06 22.14
CA LEU A 641 -33.88 40.40 22.72
C LEU A 641 -34.97 40.48 23.80
N MET A 642 -34.65 41.17 24.90
CA MET A 642 -35.54 41.47 26.01
C MET A 642 -35.39 42.94 26.32
N ASP A 643 -36.38 43.53 27.02
CA ASP A 643 -36.39 44.95 27.39
C ASP A 643 -35.16 45.37 28.24
N PHE A 644 -34.58 44.40 28.96
CA PHE A 644 -33.42 44.62 29.84
C PHE A 644 -32.06 44.22 29.24
N GLY A 645 -32.02 43.68 28.03
CA GLY A 645 -30.78 43.30 27.39
C GLY A 645 -30.94 42.31 26.25
N ALA A 646 -29.81 41.90 25.67
CA ALA A 646 -29.70 40.90 24.61
C ALA A 646 -29.08 39.62 25.14
N PHE A 647 -29.62 38.47 24.74
CA PHE A 647 -28.95 37.19 24.92
C PHE A 647 -28.03 36.91 23.73
N VAL A 648 -26.82 36.58 24.04
CA VAL A 648 -25.75 36.37 23.04
C VAL A 648 -25.17 35.00 23.25
N GLU A 649 -25.27 34.15 22.24
CA GLU A 649 -24.64 32.82 22.20
C GLU A 649 -23.19 32.97 21.70
N ILE A 650 -22.23 32.71 22.58
CA ILE A 650 -20.81 32.79 22.29
C ILE A 650 -20.23 31.48 21.71
N ALA A 651 -20.91 30.36 21.97
CA ALA A 651 -20.67 29.04 21.37
C ALA A 651 -21.96 28.22 21.47
N PRO A 652 -22.12 27.15 20.66
CA PRO A 652 -23.29 26.28 20.74
C PRO A 652 -23.59 25.84 22.19
N GLY A 653 -24.77 26.25 22.71
CA GLY A 653 -25.18 25.95 24.09
C GLY A 653 -24.60 26.84 25.18
N LYS A 654 -23.69 27.79 24.89
CA LYS A 654 -23.15 28.77 25.84
C LYS A 654 -23.70 30.16 25.54
N GLU A 655 -24.85 30.46 26.16
CA GLU A 655 -25.57 31.75 26.03
C GLU A 655 -25.31 32.62 27.24
N GLY A 656 -25.04 33.91 27.03
CA GLY A 656 -24.87 34.91 28.10
C GLY A 656 -25.74 36.14 27.89
N LEU A 657 -26.00 36.88 28.97
CA LEU A 657 -26.76 38.11 28.94
C LEU A 657 -25.84 39.34 28.80
N VAL A 658 -26.06 40.14 27.77
CA VAL A 658 -25.59 41.50 27.67
C VAL A 658 -26.68 42.43 28.16
N HIS A 659 -26.59 42.94 29.40
CA HIS A 659 -27.56 43.88 29.94
C HIS A 659 -27.59 45.17 29.11
N ILE A 660 -28.73 45.86 29.01
CA ILE A 660 -28.91 47.07 28.20
C ILE A 660 -27.84 48.15 28.47
N SER A 661 -27.40 48.29 29.71
CA SER A 661 -26.30 49.22 30.09
C SER A 661 -24.90 48.75 29.64
N GLN A 662 -24.77 47.53 29.16
CA GLN A 662 -23.53 46.94 28.69
C GLN A 662 -23.51 46.78 27.16
N LEU A 663 -24.51 47.31 26.44
CA LEU A 663 -24.57 47.21 24.98
C LEU A 663 -23.75 48.25 24.25
N ASP A 664 -23.65 49.48 24.80
CA ASP A 664 -22.91 50.58 24.17
C ASP A 664 -22.23 51.47 25.21
N VAL A 665 -21.26 52.29 24.77
CA VAL A 665 -20.60 53.33 25.59
C VAL A 665 -21.56 54.51 25.89
N LYS A 666 -22.59 54.69 25.06
CA LYS A 666 -23.68 55.65 25.23
C LYS A 666 -24.88 55.01 25.92
N ARG A 667 -25.74 55.88 26.51
CA ARG A 667 -26.99 55.39 27.07
C ARG A 667 -27.91 54.82 25.98
N VAL A 668 -28.35 53.58 26.16
CA VAL A 668 -29.25 52.87 25.24
C VAL A 668 -30.67 52.90 25.82
N ASP A 669 -31.65 53.46 25.08
CA ASP A 669 -33.03 53.54 25.52
C ASP A 669 -33.79 52.24 25.15
N LYS A 670 -33.49 51.64 24.01
CA LYS A 670 -34.06 50.34 23.60
C LYS A 670 -32.93 49.43 23.05
N VAL A 671 -33.00 48.15 23.38
CA VAL A 671 -32.02 47.16 22.93
C VAL A 671 -31.98 47.08 21.41
N THR A 672 -33.11 47.24 20.74
CA THR A 672 -33.25 47.23 19.28
C THR A 672 -32.57 48.39 18.56
N ASP A 673 -32.20 49.46 19.29
CA ASP A 673 -31.50 50.60 18.71
C ASP A 673 -30.01 50.28 18.45
N VAL A 674 -29.48 49.20 19.07
CA VAL A 674 -28.07 48.83 19.02
C VAL A 674 -27.85 47.49 18.38
N VAL A 675 -28.72 46.50 18.65
CA VAL A 675 -28.56 45.12 18.15
C VAL A 675 -29.90 44.51 17.78
N ASN A 676 -29.88 43.60 16.76
CA ASN A 676 -31.03 42.80 16.33
C ASN A 676 -30.74 41.31 16.49
N VAL A 677 -31.83 40.52 16.53
CA VAL A 677 -31.68 39.05 16.51
C VAL A 677 -30.97 38.61 15.24
N GLY A 678 -29.92 37.82 15.40
CA GLY A 678 -29.08 37.35 14.31
C GLY A 678 -27.78 38.12 14.12
N ASP A 679 -27.64 39.31 14.73
CA ASP A 679 -26.38 40.08 14.67
C ASP A 679 -25.25 39.35 15.37
N VAL A 680 -24.07 39.45 14.80
CA VAL A 680 -22.81 38.92 15.38
C VAL A 680 -22.05 40.10 16.00
N ILE A 681 -21.86 40.05 17.32
CA ILE A 681 -21.20 41.12 18.08
C ILE A 681 -20.04 40.61 18.91
N ARG A 682 -19.03 41.46 19.10
CA ARG A 682 -17.95 41.16 20.07
C ARG A 682 -18.44 41.45 21.48
N VAL A 683 -18.22 40.48 22.39
CA VAL A 683 -18.58 40.60 23.80
C VAL A 683 -17.43 40.11 24.68
N LYS A 684 -17.31 40.72 25.87
CA LYS A 684 -16.34 40.34 26.90
C LYS A 684 -17.09 39.67 28.06
N VAL A 685 -16.58 38.56 28.58
CA VAL A 685 -17.12 37.93 29.77
C VAL A 685 -16.75 38.75 30.97
N MET A 686 -17.75 39.27 31.69
CA MET A 686 -17.53 40.09 32.90
C MET A 686 -17.52 39.22 34.14
N GLU A 687 -18.44 38.29 34.26
CA GLU A 687 -18.62 37.45 35.42
C GLU A 687 -19.37 36.16 35.02
N ILE A 688 -19.12 35.09 35.76
CA ILE A 688 -19.91 33.86 35.71
C ILE A 688 -20.53 33.68 37.07
N ASP A 689 -21.88 33.62 37.10
CA ASP A 689 -22.59 33.47 38.38
C ASP A 689 -22.50 32.06 38.95
N ASP A 690 -22.88 31.87 40.21
CA ASP A 690 -22.87 30.56 40.91
C ASP A 690 -23.73 29.46 40.20
N LYS A 691 -24.50 29.82 39.21
CA LYS A 691 -25.31 28.92 38.37
C LYS A 691 -24.73 28.70 36.97
N GLY A 692 -23.50 29.17 36.72
CA GLY A 692 -22.82 29.04 35.45
C GLY A 692 -23.33 29.97 34.34
N ARG A 693 -24.12 31.01 34.68
CA ARG A 693 -24.66 31.97 33.68
C ARG A 693 -23.65 33.07 33.41
N LEU A 694 -23.44 33.34 32.13
CA LEU A 694 -22.47 34.32 31.64
C LEU A 694 -23.09 35.74 31.65
N ASN A 695 -22.40 36.67 32.31
CA ASN A 695 -22.65 38.09 32.18
C ASN A 695 -21.67 38.69 31.18
N LEU A 696 -22.17 39.21 30.07
CA LEU A 696 -21.41 39.68 28.93
C LEU A 696 -21.50 41.20 28.81
N SER A 697 -20.43 41.83 28.23
CA SER A 697 -20.40 43.27 27.95
C SER A 697 -19.85 43.54 26.56
N ARG A 698 -20.65 44.16 25.68
CA ARG A 698 -20.18 44.76 24.43
C ARG A 698 -19.51 46.10 24.71
N ARG A 699 -20.06 46.89 25.67
CA ARG A 699 -19.50 48.17 26.10
C ARG A 699 -18.04 48.06 26.48
N GLN A 700 -17.64 47.02 27.23
CA GLN A 700 -16.24 46.86 27.64
C GLN A 700 -15.33 46.56 26.46
N VAL A 701 -15.81 45.85 25.44
CA VAL A 701 -15.05 45.63 24.21
C VAL A 701 -14.85 46.94 23.45
N LEU A 702 -15.87 47.75 23.32
CA LEU A 702 -15.79 49.05 22.66
C LEU A 702 -14.79 50.01 23.39
N ILE A 703 -14.66 49.88 24.69
CA ILE A 703 -13.68 50.65 25.48
C ILE A 703 -12.25 50.08 25.28
N ASP A 704 -12.08 48.78 25.45
CA ASP A 704 -10.79 48.10 25.50
C ASP A 704 -10.13 48.02 24.13
N VAL A 705 -10.90 47.79 23.07
CA VAL A 705 -10.40 47.51 21.70
C VAL A 705 -10.58 48.74 20.79
N ASP A 706 -11.75 49.37 20.81
CA ASP A 706 -12.10 50.45 19.87
C ASP A 706 -11.74 51.83 20.45
N GLY A 707 -11.25 51.90 21.71
CA GLY A 707 -10.77 53.11 22.36
C GLY A 707 -11.86 54.16 22.62
N LEU A 708 -13.14 53.76 22.64
CA LEU A 708 -14.26 54.65 22.85
C LEU A 708 -14.34 55.06 24.32
N THR A 709 -14.56 56.35 24.61
CA THR A 709 -14.76 56.87 25.97
C THR A 709 -16.23 56.80 26.34
N PRO A 710 -16.58 56.30 27.54
CA PRO A 710 -17.96 56.30 28.03
C PRO A 710 -18.47 57.74 28.20
N GLU A 711 -19.67 58.04 27.76
CA GLU A 711 -20.37 59.25 28.18
C GLU A 711 -20.56 59.18 29.70
N ASN A 712 -20.13 60.24 30.43
CA ASN A 712 -20.17 60.31 31.89
C ASN A 712 -21.57 59.97 32.43
N ASP A 713 -21.72 58.78 33.00
CA ASP A 713 -22.88 58.43 33.82
C ASP A 713 -22.76 59.21 35.12
N VAL A 714 -23.66 60.18 35.33
CA VAL A 714 -23.90 60.78 36.63
C VAL A 714 -24.38 59.68 37.54
N ASP A 715 -23.58 59.36 38.54
CA ASP A 715 -23.85 58.40 39.60
C ASP A 715 -25.23 58.68 40.23
N THR A 716 -26.22 57.85 39.97
CA THR A 716 -27.44 57.82 40.75
C THR A 716 -27.28 56.74 41.83
N GLU A 717 -26.85 57.18 43.02
CA GLU A 717 -26.96 56.41 44.26
C GLU A 717 -28.36 55.76 44.37
N ARG A 718 -28.45 54.47 44.18
CA ARG A 718 -29.65 53.71 44.53
C ARG A 718 -29.69 53.56 46.04
N LYS A 719 -30.53 54.42 46.73
CA LYS A 719 -30.93 54.14 48.09
C LYS A 719 -31.55 52.77 48.23
N PRO A 720 -31.18 51.98 49.25
CA PRO A 720 -31.73 50.66 49.47
C PRO A 720 -33.19 50.75 49.80
N ARG A 721 -34.10 50.09 49.12
CA ARG A 721 -35.50 49.90 49.44
C ARG A 721 -35.67 49.20 50.77
N PRO A 722 -36.50 49.66 51.71
CA PRO A 722 -36.72 49.02 53.00
C PRO A 722 -37.36 47.64 52.85
N ARG A 723 -36.77 46.65 53.51
CA ARG A 723 -37.31 45.30 53.62
C ARG A 723 -38.69 45.33 54.30
N ARG A 724 -39.71 44.81 53.69
CA ARG A 724 -41.01 44.52 54.30
C ARG A 724 -40.85 43.31 55.26
N PRO A 725 -41.48 43.35 56.48
CA PRO A 725 -41.37 42.30 57.45
C PRO A 725 -42.11 41.04 57.02
N PHE A 726 -41.54 39.96 57.33
CA PHE A 726 -42.05 38.59 57.14
C PHE A 726 -43.18 38.36 58.12
N ASN A 727 -44.41 38.15 57.67
CA ASN A 727 -45.55 37.76 58.50
C ASN A 727 -45.69 36.24 58.50
N GLU A 728 -45.43 35.65 59.67
CA GLU A 728 -45.83 34.29 59.99
C GLU A 728 -47.34 34.15 59.96
N ARG A 729 -47.84 33.19 59.20
CA ARG A 729 -49.16 32.57 59.49
C ARG A 729 -49.16 31.11 59.12
N ARG A 730 -48.98 30.33 60.22
CA ARG A 730 -49.76 29.15 60.67
C ARG A 730 -50.24 28.12 59.67
N ASN A 731 -49.66 26.96 59.94
CA ASN A 731 -50.26 25.61 59.86
C ASN A 731 -51.82 25.60 59.88
N ASN A 732 -52.41 24.82 58.97
CA ASN A 732 -53.41 23.80 59.38
C ASN A 732 -53.64 22.75 58.25
N ASN A 733 -53.36 21.56 58.60
CA ASN A 733 -54.03 20.25 58.47
C ASN A 733 -54.97 19.93 57.29
N ARG A 734 -54.77 18.69 56.87
CA ARG A 734 -55.70 17.61 56.46
C ARG A 734 -56.04 17.52 54.96
N ARG A 735 -55.65 16.58 54.28
CA ARG A 735 -55.95 15.15 54.10
C ARG A 735 -55.08 14.58 52.98
#